data_042ed06781553c6bba078d5dc80b8b19
#
_entry.id   042ed06781553c6bba078d5dc80b8b19
#
_cell.length_a   1.000
_cell.length_b   1.000
_cell.length_c   1.000
_cell.angle_alpha   90.00
_cell.angle_beta   90.00
_cell.angle_gamma   90.00
#
_symmetry.space_group_name_H-M   'P 1'
#
loop_
_entity.id
_entity.type
_entity.pdbx_description
1 polymer ?
#
loop_
_entity_poly.entity_id
_entity_poly.type
_entity_poly.pdbx_seq_one_letter_code
_entity_poly.pdbx_strand_id
1 'polypeptide(L)'
;MKTRRSNSLAGLAVFALLLLPATAYAEDKPAEEQPAERGMVEFGVRYRWGDVYGRPDLLLGPSTTGNPLTSVGCLGCGTAFDPLLSKSKYEEYRDLRNGFFVRRFNGTFDNLLGSKYYVSLQTQKAIYRDQSYLATFGEYGKFRVQFRYDEIPHVYSDTTRTLFTETAPGVWSFPTQIRQQLQTLASGNAATQATIPSFMAGTGAFAPGGASCAGAVDCGVVNNFNFFTPSIIRKAGTVSVSYNLTPDLNLNGMFWRESQYGFRPIGLIFASSPSTGTSITSGSGAEVPEAISYFNNLVKVGGEYGKRSWAVQGAFVGSFFQNNINQMLAQNPFNFNNVAAGSPTTGQVDMYPNNQAYYLNFAGATDLGKWVRLMASINPGWLRQNDAFLPYTTNTALVGCQDGAGGAQACTAPPAAVPSLHGDKQTLAMNYTLVTLPWKNFQVKAAYRHYDYNNNTPVHTFTPTQGDSANGTATDNGSRATSFNRKNLELTGNWYFAKRSSAKAGYEAEWMDRTHRDVNHSLENSVFGAVDVNYWKPLLFRASYRYSSRKPDFYHDEENSTDTVTGLEVPCTVAPGVTPPQFAAGDQPCSRRFDETARIRNRADGLVQYTPMDKLTLSAFAGVVQDDYNRRGDGNSLTPLNYLTGANATTSPYYLYGILKDISYNYGAGADYAVSHQVSLFAEYSHEHYYRRLISRYRVPTTAAGGDSSNNDWESTTPEQVDVWTVGADTYVGKKVYFTTYYTLTAGTANTLSRFLGVNGVDPNGTNCAFQIGGVNNAAGCRFLLVGGTAATNYPESVSRLHEVAAVFKYKLTKNLWPKFEFRYQQFDYKDQQTSPMTQYMGCVSGAGTPGSVPGCPVAMLTAGNSNAGQFATPVPGSSPFYPTFVVGDTSAVRYLFLGVDQPSYHAYYVSATLEYHF
;
A
#
# COMPACT_ATOMS: atom_id res chain seq x y z
N MET A 1 -2.20 8.84 1.38
CA MET A 1 -3.05 7.85 0.67
C MET A 1 -2.28 6.54 0.58
N LYS A 2 -2.58 5.58 1.42
CA LYS A 2 -1.91 4.27 1.38
C LYS A 2 -2.44 3.53 0.16
N THR A 3 -1.62 3.39 -0.87
CA THR A 3 -1.87 2.42 -1.92
C THR A 3 -1.83 1.02 -1.31
N ARG A 4 -3.00 0.44 -1.09
CA ARG A 4 -3.11 -1.00 -0.88
C ARG A 4 -2.64 -1.67 -2.16
N ARG A 5 -1.41 -2.15 -2.18
CA ARG A 5 -1.04 -3.21 -3.11
C ARG A 5 -1.97 -4.39 -2.81
N SER A 6 -2.78 -4.71 -3.79
CA SER A 6 -3.75 -5.79 -3.73
C SER A 6 -3.03 -7.11 -3.48
N ASN A 7 -3.68 -7.96 -2.69
CA ASN A 7 -3.28 -9.35 -2.41
C ASN A 7 -3.39 -10.28 -3.64
N SER A 8 -2.98 -9.84 -4.83
CA SER A 8 -2.95 -10.70 -6.01
C SER A 8 -1.82 -11.74 -5.95
N LEU A 9 -0.74 -11.45 -5.20
CA LEU A 9 0.32 -12.44 -4.93
C LEU A 9 -0.13 -13.59 -3.99
N ALA A 10 -1.18 -13.39 -3.20
CA ALA A 10 -1.72 -14.47 -2.37
C ALA A 10 -2.44 -15.55 -3.18
N GLY A 11 -2.94 -15.23 -4.37
CA GLY A 11 -3.55 -16.20 -5.28
C GLY A 11 -2.54 -17.16 -5.89
N LEU A 12 -1.37 -16.68 -6.28
CA LEU A 12 -0.30 -17.52 -6.85
C LEU A 12 0.38 -18.39 -5.78
N ALA A 13 0.55 -17.91 -4.56
CA ALA A 13 1.13 -18.69 -3.47
C ALA A 13 0.24 -19.86 -3.01
N VAL A 14 -1.08 -19.73 -3.11
CA VAL A 14 -2.01 -20.82 -2.80
C VAL A 14 -2.01 -21.88 -3.91
N PHE A 15 -1.77 -21.50 -5.16
CA PHE A 15 -1.64 -22.47 -6.25
C PHE A 15 -0.32 -23.25 -6.21
N ALA A 16 0.77 -22.63 -5.76
CA ALA A 16 2.07 -23.32 -5.62
C ALA A 16 2.09 -24.34 -4.48
N LEU A 17 1.24 -24.18 -3.45
CA LEU A 17 1.14 -25.13 -2.33
C LEU A 17 0.30 -26.38 -2.64
N LEU A 18 -0.45 -26.38 -3.74
CA LEU A 18 -1.24 -27.55 -4.18
C LEU A 18 -0.48 -28.49 -5.15
N LEU A 19 0.75 -28.17 -5.49
CA LEU A 19 1.63 -28.99 -6.36
C LEU A 19 2.66 -29.83 -5.60
N LEU A 20 2.43 -30.11 -4.32
CA LEU A 20 3.21 -31.17 -3.66
C LEU A 20 2.79 -32.53 -4.24
N PRO A 21 3.70 -33.27 -4.87
CA PRO A 21 3.38 -34.58 -5.39
C PRO A 21 2.99 -35.51 -4.23
N ALA A 22 1.88 -36.20 -4.41
CA ALA A 22 1.53 -37.31 -3.54
C ALA A 22 2.74 -38.23 -3.46
N THR A 23 3.25 -38.43 -2.25
CA THR A 23 4.34 -39.38 -1.97
C THR A 23 4.00 -40.72 -2.57
N ALA A 24 4.69 -41.05 -3.64
CA ALA A 24 4.80 -42.45 -4.07
C ALA A 24 5.36 -43.26 -2.90
N TYR A 25 4.71 -44.35 -2.57
CA TYR A 25 5.29 -45.38 -1.72
C TYR A 25 6.63 -45.78 -2.34
N ALA A 26 7.70 -45.32 -1.76
CA ALA A 26 9.03 -45.85 -2.03
C ALA A 26 9.12 -47.20 -1.35
N GLU A 27 9.37 -48.26 -2.13
CA GLU A 27 9.88 -49.51 -1.59
C GLU A 27 11.09 -49.23 -0.73
N ASP A 28 11.13 -49.79 0.47
CA ASP A 28 12.25 -49.75 1.39
C ASP A 28 13.53 -50.27 0.72
N LYS A 29 14.30 -49.38 0.11
CA LYS A 29 15.73 -49.62 -0.05
C LYS A 29 16.38 -49.45 1.32
N PRO A 30 17.36 -50.32 1.70
CA PRO A 30 18.11 -50.12 2.91
C PRO A 30 18.63 -48.67 2.93
N ALA A 31 18.37 -47.94 3.99
CA ALA A 31 18.82 -46.57 4.15
C ALA A 31 20.35 -46.54 3.96
N GLU A 32 20.82 -45.95 2.86
CA GLU A 32 22.20 -45.56 2.71
C GLU A 32 22.54 -44.68 3.90
N GLU A 33 23.48 -45.10 4.75
CA GLU A 33 23.95 -44.29 5.89
C GLU A 33 24.34 -42.91 5.39
N GLN A 34 23.53 -41.94 5.74
CA GLN A 34 23.84 -40.54 5.36
C GLN A 34 25.08 -40.13 6.11
N PRO A 35 26.05 -39.47 5.46
CA PRO A 35 27.24 -38.96 6.14
C PRO A 35 26.86 -38.09 7.34
N ALA A 36 27.58 -38.26 8.45
CA ALA A 36 27.35 -37.51 9.69
C ALA A 36 27.51 -36.00 9.53
N GLU A 37 28.25 -35.58 8.52
CA GLU A 37 28.47 -34.19 8.14
C GLU A 37 28.11 -34.03 6.67
N ARG A 38 27.21 -33.09 6.40
CA ARG A 38 26.78 -32.76 5.05
C ARG A 38 26.45 -31.29 4.95
N GLY A 39 26.90 -30.67 3.90
CA GLY A 39 26.58 -29.26 3.71
C GLY A 39 27.22 -28.65 2.48
N MET A 40 27.02 -27.34 2.38
CA MET A 40 27.65 -26.55 1.35
C MET A 40 27.90 -25.12 1.85
N VAL A 41 28.97 -24.52 1.35
CA VAL A 41 29.24 -23.07 1.46
C VAL A 41 29.43 -22.49 0.05
N GLU A 42 28.79 -21.35 -0.22
CA GLU A 42 28.99 -20.57 -1.45
C GLU A 42 29.50 -19.19 -1.08
N PHE A 43 30.67 -18.85 -1.54
CA PHE A 43 31.33 -17.56 -1.32
C PHE A 43 32.07 -17.12 -2.59
N GLY A 44 32.38 -15.85 -2.67
CA GLY A 44 33.06 -15.31 -3.84
C GLY A 44 33.15 -13.80 -3.86
N VAL A 45 33.31 -13.27 -5.04
CA VAL A 45 33.36 -11.83 -5.28
C VAL A 45 32.26 -11.41 -6.22
N ARG A 46 31.77 -10.20 -6.01
CA ARG A 46 30.78 -9.59 -6.90
C ARG A 46 31.16 -8.14 -7.19
N TYR A 47 30.75 -7.73 -8.36
CA TYR A 47 30.89 -6.37 -8.81
C TYR A 47 29.62 -5.92 -9.51
N ARG A 48 29.14 -4.74 -9.19
CA ARG A 48 28.01 -4.08 -9.84
C ARG A 48 28.41 -2.69 -10.28
N TRP A 49 27.87 -2.27 -11.40
CA TRP A 49 27.95 -0.92 -11.92
C TRP A 49 26.68 -0.57 -12.68
N GLY A 50 26.52 0.65 -13.08
CA GLY A 50 25.37 1.15 -13.80
C GLY A 50 25.22 2.65 -13.64
N ASP A 51 24.14 3.16 -14.17
CA ASP A 51 23.79 4.57 -14.15
C ASP A 51 22.29 4.76 -13.97
N VAL A 52 21.89 5.96 -13.68
CA VAL A 52 20.50 6.40 -13.61
C VAL A 52 20.23 7.42 -14.69
N TYR A 53 19.00 7.48 -15.17
CA TYR A 53 18.60 8.36 -16.25
C TYR A 53 17.13 8.80 -16.11
N GLY A 54 16.66 9.62 -17.06
CA GLY A 54 15.27 10.09 -17.12
C GLY A 54 14.96 11.31 -16.24
N ARG A 55 15.74 11.55 -15.21
CA ARG A 55 15.60 12.70 -14.30
C ARG A 55 16.98 13.26 -13.93
N PRO A 56 17.73 13.83 -14.90
CA PRO A 56 19.08 14.36 -14.63
C PRO A 56 19.06 15.55 -13.67
N ASP A 57 17.98 16.30 -13.60
CA ASP A 57 17.75 17.39 -12.65
C ASP A 57 17.77 16.93 -11.18
N LEU A 58 17.40 15.69 -10.91
CA LEU A 58 17.44 15.07 -9.58
C LEU A 58 18.82 14.71 -9.14
N LEU A 59 19.66 14.38 -10.09
CA LEU A 59 20.97 13.76 -9.90
C LEU A 59 22.08 14.79 -9.77
N LEU A 60 21.93 15.93 -10.41
CA LEU A 60 23.03 16.87 -10.62
C LEU A 60 23.07 18.03 -9.63
N GLY A 61 22.08 18.19 -8.75
CA GLY A 61 22.00 19.37 -7.91
C GLY A 61 21.81 20.68 -8.71
N PRO A 62 21.62 21.82 -8.09
CA PRO A 62 21.39 23.09 -8.80
C PRO A 62 22.59 23.48 -9.64
N SER A 63 22.37 23.79 -10.92
CA SER A 63 23.40 24.19 -11.87
C SER A 63 23.81 25.65 -11.69
N THR A 64 25.12 25.91 -11.80
CA THR A 64 25.67 27.28 -11.84
C THR A 64 25.28 28.06 -13.10
N THR A 65 24.64 27.43 -14.08
CA THR A 65 24.28 28.02 -15.39
C THR A 65 22.79 28.39 -15.51
N GLY A 66 22.09 28.67 -14.39
CA GLY A 66 20.73 29.20 -14.41
C GLY A 66 19.62 28.17 -14.23
N ASN A 67 19.92 26.88 -14.09
CA ASN A 67 19.00 25.90 -13.55
C ASN A 67 19.36 25.66 -12.08
N PRO A 68 18.57 26.13 -11.12
CA PRO A 68 18.90 26.04 -9.70
C PRO A 68 19.05 24.62 -9.17
N LEU A 69 18.63 23.61 -9.95
CA LEU A 69 18.71 22.21 -9.56
C LEU A 69 19.99 21.50 -10.00
N THR A 70 20.84 22.12 -10.83
CA THR A 70 22.03 21.45 -11.37
C THR A 70 23.35 21.87 -10.77
N SER A 71 23.43 22.80 -9.80
CA SER A 71 24.70 23.39 -9.37
C SER A 71 25.01 23.39 -7.87
N VAL A 72 24.16 22.86 -7.00
CA VAL A 72 24.61 22.63 -5.63
C VAL A 72 25.30 21.28 -5.59
N GLY A 73 26.59 21.33 -5.80
CA GLY A 73 27.43 20.27 -5.31
C GLY A 73 27.09 20.06 -3.83
N CYS A 74 26.94 18.82 -3.40
CA CYS A 74 26.85 18.51 -2.00
C CYS A 74 27.98 19.23 -1.25
N LEU A 75 27.64 20.22 -0.42
CA LEU A 75 28.56 20.82 0.52
C LEU A 75 29.02 19.73 1.48
N GLY A 76 30.18 19.10 1.21
CA GLY A 76 30.70 17.99 1.99
C GLY A 76 30.63 16.61 1.32
N CYS A 77 29.98 16.47 0.17
CA CYS A 77 30.17 15.29 -0.68
C CYS A 77 31.38 15.56 -1.58
N GLY A 78 32.43 14.73 -1.50
CA GLY A 78 33.59 14.84 -2.38
C GLY A 78 33.18 14.97 -3.84
N THR A 79 34.00 15.58 -4.65
CA THR A 79 33.82 16.16 -5.97
C THR A 79 33.21 15.33 -7.09
N ALA A 80 32.59 14.20 -6.80
CA ALA A 80 31.85 13.40 -7.79
C ALA A 80 30.60 12.85 -7.13
N PHE A 81 29.46 13.39 -7.53
CA PHE A 81 28.20 12.67 -7.41
C PHE A 81 28.38 11.35 -8.17
N ASP A 82 28.44 10.24 -7.43
CA ASP A 82 28.47 8.92 -8.03
C ASP A 82 27.01 8.56 -8.39
N PRO A 83 26.63 8.55 -9.68
CA PRO A 83 25.28 8.13 -10.09
C PRO A 83 24.96 6.69 -9.69
N LEU A 84 25.97 5.91 -9.30
CA LEU A 84 25.81 4.58 -8.70
C LEU A 84 25.31 4.63 -7.26
N LEU A 85 25.32 5.79 -6.61
CA LEU A 85 24.71 5.96 -5.29
C LEU A 85 23.19 6.02 -5.36
N SER A 86 22.60 6.44 -6.48
CA SER A 86 21.15 6.41 -6.70
C SER A 86 20.68 5.00 -7.01
N LYS A 87 20.52 4.21 -5.97
CA LYS A 87 20.23 2.79 -6.03
C LYS A 87 18.91 2.41 -5.44
N SER A 88 18.15 3.39 -5.00
CA SER A 88 16.96 3.17 -4.20
C SER A 88 16.01 2.14 -4.82
N LYS A 89 15.81 2.16 -6.13
CA LYS A 89 14.98 1.16 -6.80
C LYS A 89 15.70 -0.17 -7.01
N TYR A 90 16.97 -0.15 -7.42
CA TYR A 90 17.73 -1.37 -7.67
C TYR A 90 18.07 -2.13 -6.39
N GLU A 91 18.33 -1.43 -5.30
CA GLU A 91 18.66 -1.99 -3.98
C GLU A 91 17.53 -1.78 -2.94
N GLU A 92 16.30 -1.54 -3.37
CA GLU A 92 15.18 -1.20 -2.48
C GLU A 92 15.05 -2.13 -1.26
N TYR A 93 15.21 -3.45 -1.45
CA TYR A 93 15.12 -4.47 -0.39
C TYR A 93 16.35 -5.37 -0.29
N ARG A 94 17.48 -4.96 -0.83
CA ARG A 94 18.68 -5.78 -0.90
C ARG A 94 19.95 -4.95 -0.72
N ASP A 95 21.02 -5.63 -0.29
CA ASP A 95 22.36 -5.03 -0.15
C ASP A 95 23.33 -5.72 -1.14
N LEU A 96 23.75 -4.99 -2.16
CA LEU A 96 24.60 -5.50 -3.23
C LEU A 96 25.97 -4.82 -3.26
N ARG A 97 26.57 -4.50 -2.11
CA ARG A 97 27.91 -3.91 -2.03
C ARG A 97 28.92 -4.73 -2.82
N ASN A 98 29.82 -4.04 -3.54
CA ASN A 98 30.92 -4.65 -4.28
C ASN A 98 31.94 -5.33 -3.34
N GLY A 99 32.61 -6.37 -3.84
CA GLY A 99 33.68 -7.06 -3.14
C GLY A 99 33.35 -8.50 -2.76
N PHE A 100 34.08 -9.02 -1.77
CA PHE A 100 33.90 -10.38 -1.26
C PHE A 100 32.55 -10.53 -0.55
N PHE A 101 31.90 -11.69 -0.73
CA PHE A 101 30.64 -12.00 -0.04
C PHE A 101 30.50 -13.51 0.19
N VAL A 102 29.80 -13.85 1.27
CA VAL A 102 29.30 -15.20 1.54
C VAL A 102 27.83 -15.22 1.13
N ARG A 103 27.52 -15.97 0.08
CA ARG A 103 26.17 -16.03 -0.45
C ARG A 103 25.26 -16.87 0.41
N ARG A 104 25.75 -18.09 0.78
CA ARG A 104 25.01 -18.99 1.65
C ARG A 104 25.94 -20.02 2.27
N PHE A 105 25.54 -20.49 3.41
CA PHE A 105 26.06 -21.67 4.07
C PHE A 105 24.89 -22.54 4.52
N ASN A 106 24.94 -23.82 4.26
CA ASN A 106 24.02 -24.83 4.78
C ASN A 106 24.84 -26.02 5.26
N GLY A 107 24.77 -26.34 6.53
CA GLY A 107 25.48 -27.49 7.09
C GLY A 107 24.63 -28.20 8.15
N THR A 108 24.63 -29.50 8.12
CA THR A 108 24.03 -30.38 9.15
C THR A 108 25.10 -31.31 9.66
N PHE A 109 25.25 -31.37 10.97
CA PHE A 109 26.23 -32.15 11.71
C PHE A 109 25.43 -33.06 12.63
N ASP A 110 25.32 -34.32 12.24
CA ASP A 110 24.67 -35.36 13.01
C ASP A 110 25.68 -35.99 13.98
N ASN A 111 25.21 -36.58 15.06
CA ASN A 111 26.02 -37.21 16.10
C ASN A 111 27.12 -36.30 16.68
N LEU A 112 26.75 -35.06 16.97
CA LEU A 112 27.67 -34.03 17.45
C LEU A 112 28.51 -34.56 18.62
N LEU A 113 29.84 -34.56 18.46
CA LEU A 113 30.81 -35.07 19.45
C LEU A 113 30.49 -36.54 19.92
N GLY A 114 29.99 -37.36 19.04
CA GLY A 114 29.61 -38.76 19.35
C GLY A 114 28.32 -38.90 20.14
N SER A 115 27.52 -37.86 20.25
CA SER A 115 26.24 -37.85 20.93
C SER A 115 25.07 -38.08 19.95
N LYS A 116 23.85 -38.21 20.48
CA LYS A 116 22.59 -38.30 19.70
C LYS A 116 22.06 -36.93 19.21
N TYR A 117 22.78 -35.88 19.43
CA TYR A 117 22.37 -34.53 19.06
C TYR A 117 22.84 -34.16 17.68
N TYR A 118 22.04 -33.32 17.02
CA TYR A 118 22.41 -32.71 15.75
C TYR A 118 22.40 -31.20 15.83
N VAL A 119 23.22 -30.58 14.98
CA VAL A 119 23.20 -29.12 14.71
C VAL A 119 23.02 -28.90 13.22
N SER A 120 22.09 -28.04 12.83
CA SER A 120 21.98 -27.55 11.47
C SER A 120 22.09 -26.03 11.44
N LEU A 121 22.98 -25.51 10.60
CA LEU A 121 23.23 -24.10 10.43
C LEU A 121 22.95 -23.71 8.98
N GLN A 122 22.17 -22.67 8.78
CA GLN A 122 21.90 -22.10 7.47
C GLN A 122 22.09 -20.60 7.53
N THR A 123 22.80 -20.05 6.56
CA THR A 123 22.93 -18.60 6.41
C THR A 123 22.74 -18.20 4.97
N GLN A 124 22.20 -17.00 4.77
CA GLN A 124 22.14 -16.35 3.48
C GLN A 124 22.67 -14.93 3.62
N LYS A 125 23.53 -14.51 2.68
CA LYS A 125 24.06 -13.14 2.60
C LYS A 125 24.65 -12.65 3.92
N ALA A 126 25.44 -13.48 4.58
CA ALA A 126 26.07 -13.16 5.87
C ALA A 126 26.78 -11.81 5.82
N ILE A 127 26.64 -10.98 6.87
CA ILE A 127 27.26 -9.65 7.05
C ILE A 127 26.63 -8.53 6.18
N TYR A 128 25.56 -8.80 5.44
CA TYR A 128 24.84 -7.80 4.66
C TYR A 128 23.55 -7.36 5.35
N ARG A 129 22.96 -6.24 4.93
CA ARG A 129 21.72 -5.71 5.51
C ARG A 129 20.47 -6.53 5.15
N ASP A 130 20.61 -7.51 4.27
CA ASP A 130 19.57 -8.46 3.86
C ASP A 130 19.94 -9.90 4.22
N GLN A 131 20.60 -10.05 5.37
CA GLN A 131 21.11 -11.32 5.89
C GLN A 131 20.03 -12.16 6.57
N SER A 132 20.22 -13.49 6.52
CA SER A 132 19.37 -14.44 7.21
C SER A 132 20.20 -15.57 7.81
N TYR A 133 19.85 -15.96 9.03
CA TYR A 133 20.46 -17.05 9.77
C TYR A 133 19.40 -17.97 10.33
N LEU A 134 19.62 -19.28 10.26
CA LEU A 134 18.84 -20.28 10.93
C LEU A 134 19.76 -21.31 11.57
N ALA A 135 19.69 -21.42 12.88
CA ALA A 135 20.37 -22.45 13.65
C ALA A 135 19.33 -23.38 14.26
N THR A 136 19.55 -24.68 14.13
CA THR A 136 18.70 -25.70 14.72
C THR A 136 19.58 -26.63 15.54
N PHE A 137 19.17 -26.88 16.78
CA PHE A 137 19.80 -27.88 17.66
C PHE A 137 18.75 -28.83 18.19
N GLY A 138 19.01 -30.12 18.22
CA GLY A 138 18.02 -31.06 18.69
C GLY A 138 18.48 -32.49 18.78
N GLU A 139 17.58 -33.34 19.26
CA GLU A 139 17.60 -34.81 19.22
C GLU A 139 16.40 -35.24 18.37
N TYR A 140 16.66 -36.03 17.33
CA TYR A 140 15.60 -36.51 16.44
C TYR A 140 14.51 -37.26 17.21
N GLY A 141 13.25 -36.86 16.90
CA GLY A 141 12.07 -37.43 17.56
C GLY A 141 11.79 -36.94 18.99
N LYS A 142 12.70 -36.21 19.64
CA LYS A 142 12.53 -35.77 21.03
C LYS A 142 12.39 -34.28 21.22
N PHE A 143 13.37 -33.53 20.78
CA PHE A 143 13.27 -32.06 20.91
C PHE A 143 14.00 -31.34 19.78
N ARG A 144 13.55 -30.10 19.52
CA ARG A 144 14.15 -29.19 18.56
C ARG A 144 14.11 -27.76 19.11
N VAL A 145 15.26 -27.09 19.13
CA VAL A 145 15.40 -25.66 19.40
C VAL A 145 15.86 -25.01 18.10
N GLN A 146 15.18 -23.96 17.67
CA GLN A 146 15.54 -23.18 16.49
C GLN A 146 15.74 -21.73 16.87
N PHE A 147 16.80 -21.15 16.38
CA PHE A 147 17.04 -19.72 16.35
C PHE A 147 17.05 -19.26 14.91
N ARG A 148 16.22 -18.26 14.59
CA ARG A 148 16.19 -17.62 13.29
C ARG A 148 16.41 -16.11 13.46
N TYR A 149 17.18 -15.53 12.56
CA TYR A 149 17.37 -14.09 12.46
C TYR A 149 17.30 -13.69 10.99
N ASP A 150 16.50 -12.67 10.70
CA ASP A 150 16.32 -12.09 9.38
C ASP A 150 16.46 -10.56 9.46
N GLU A 151 17.14 -9.98 8.49
CA GLU A 151 17.27 -8.52 8.35
C GLU A 151 16.85 -8.11 6.94
N ILE A 152 15.98 -7.08 6.83
CA ILE A 152 15.45 -6.60 5.57
C ILE A 152 15.57 -5.07 5.55
N PRO A 153 16.40 -4.49 4.68
CA PRO A 153 16.42 -3.07 4.42
C PRO A 153 15.26 -2.68 3.48
N HIS A 154 14.76 -1.47 3.63
CA HIS A 154 13.88 -0.82 2.66
C HIS A 154 14.36 0.61 2.46
N VAL A 155 14.93 0.90 1.31
CA VAL A 155 15.37 2.24 0.90
C VAL A 155 14.26 2.87 0.06
N TYR A 156 13.71 4.00 0.51
CA TYR A 156 12.64 4.69 -0.20
C TYR A 156 13.16 5.53 -1.37
N SER A 157 14.25 6.23 -1.14
CA SER A 157 14.89 7.09 -2.15
C SER A 157 16.30 7.47 -1.68
N ASP A 158 17.15 7.79 -2.61
CA ASP A 158 18.47 8.37 -2.39
C ASP A 158 18.64 9.74 -3.09
N THR A 159 17.55 10.28 -3.64
CA THR A 159 17.50 11.61 -4.24
C THR A 159 17.03 12.70 -3.29
N THR A 160 16.61 12.35 -2.09
CA THR A 160 15.95 13.26 -1.15
C THR A 160 16.90 14.28 -0.55
N ARG A 161 16.33 15.45 -0.27
CA ARG A 161 17.00 16.56 0.42
C ARG A 161 16.05 17.20 1.42
N THR A 162 16.59 17.72 2.50
CA THR A 162 15.80 18.41 3.53
C THR A 162 16.59 19.53 4.18
N LEU A 163 15.87 20.54 4.66
CA LEU A 163 16.40 21.55 5.58
C LEU A 163 16.18 21.16 7.05
N PHE A 164 15.32 20.16 7.29
CA PHE A 164 15.07 19.72 8.65
C PHE A 164 16.27 18.98 9.23
N THR A 165 16.57 19.28 10.48
CA THR A 165 17.61 18.59 11.27
C THR A 165 16.94 17.98 12.50
N GLU A 166 17.17 16.70 12.73
CA GLU A 166 16.68 16.01 13.93
C GLU A 166 17.49 16.46 15.16
N THR A 167 16.83 17.04 16.14
CA THR A 167 17.43 17.51 17.39
C THR A 167 17.23 16.56 18.55
N ALA A 168 16.18 15.77 18.48
CA ALA A 168 15.87 14.62 19.34
C ALA A 168 15.00 13.64 18.54
N PRO A 169 14.88 12.36 18.94
CA PRO A 169 14.04 11.40 18.21
C PRO A 169 12.64 11.95 17.92
N GLY A 170 12.29 12.10 16.64
CA GLY A 170 11.02 12.65 16.19
C GLY A 170 10.89 14.18 16.29
N VAL A 171 11.93 14.94 16.66
CA VAL A 171 11.90 16.39 16.79
C VAL A 171 12.74 17.04 15.70
N TRP A 172 12.11 17.74 14.78
CA TRP A 172 12.70 18.35 13.61
C TRP A 172 12.77 19.86 13.72
N SER A 173 13.97 20.41 13.75
CA SER A 173 14.23 21.85 13.68
C SER A 173 14.46 22.30 12.24
N PHE A 174 14.08 23.52 11.95
CA PHE A 174 14.29 24.17 10.66
C PHE A 174 15.22 25.39 10.85
N PRO A 175 16.09 25.75 9.90
CA PRO A 175 16.99 26.88 10.06
C PRO A 175 16.24 28.18 10.37
N THR A 176 16.50 28.75 11.55
CA THR A 176 15.79 29.94 12.07
C THR A 176 15.88 31.12 11.13
N GLN A 177 17.06 31.38 10.55
CA GLN A 177 17.27 32.47 9.62
C GLN A 177 16.42 32.37 8.36
N ILE A 178 16.28 31.16 7.79
CA ILE A 178 15.42 30.91 6.62
C ILE A 178 13.97 31.15 7.00
N ARG A 179 13.50 30.66 8.16
CA ARG A 179 12.14 30.91 8.65
C ARG A 179 11.85 32.41 8.81
N GLN A 180 12.76 33.15 9.46
CA GLN A 180 12.62 34.58 9.66
C GLN A 180 12.57 35.33 8.33
N GLN A 181 13.43 34.99 7.39
CA GLN A 181 13.45 35.56 6.06
C GLN A 181 12.16 35.31 5.30
N LEU A 182 11.69 34.05 5.28
CA LEU A 182 10.41 33.70 4.65
C LEU A 182 9.23 34.49 5.27
N GLN A 183 9.19 34.60 6.58
CA GLN A 183 8.14 35.35 7.26
C GLN A 183 8.25 36.88 7.00
N THR A 184 9.46 37.43 6.96
CA THR A 184 9.69 38.82 6.61
C THR A 184 9.22 39.15 5.20
N LEU A 185 9.55 38.26 4.24
CA LEU A 185 9.11 38.41 2.86
C LEU A 185 7.57 38.29 2.76
N ALA A 186 6.99 37.36 3.49
CA ALA A 186 5.55 37.13 3.45
C ALA A 186 4.71 38.20 4.15
N SER A 187 5.25 38.84 5.19
CA SER A 187 4.57 39.94 5.89
C SER A 187 4.78 41.31 5.22
N GLY A 188 5.61 41.33 4.16
CA GLY A 188 5.85 42.55 3.38
C GLY A 188 4.69 42.94 2.46
N ASN A 189 4.88 44.05 1.75
CA ASN A 189 3.93 44.47 0.73
C ASN A 189 3.96 43.54 -0.51
N ALA A 190 3.07 43.70 -1.47
CA ALA A 190 2.97 42.88 -2.66
C ALA A 190 4.30 42.77 -3.43
N ALA A 191 5.11 43.84 -3.50
CA ALA A 191 6.42 43.79 -4.15
C ALA A 191 7.41 42.91 -3.41
N THR A 192 7.39 42.93 -2.08
CA THR A 192 8.21 42.07 -1.23
C THR A 192 7.77 40.60 -1.34
N GLN A 193 6.45 40.36 -1.30
CA GLN A 193 5.91 39.00 -1.46
C GLN A 193 6.25 38.42 -2.84
N ALA A 194 6.28 39.21 -3.89
CA ALA A 194 6.67 38.79 -5.23
C ALA A 194 8.14 38.27 -5.30
N THR A 195 8.96 38.52 -4.28
CA THR A 195 10.34 37.99 -4.23
C THR A 195 10.46 36.64 -3.56
N ILE A 196 9.40 36.11 -2.90
CA ILE A 196 9.40 34.80 -2.25
C ILE A 196 9.82 33.68 -3.21
N PRO A 197 9.29 33.59 -4.44
CA PRO A 197 9.73 32.63 -5.41
C PRO A 197 11.25 32.63 -5.67
N SER A 198 11.81 33.83 -5.81
CA SER A 198 13.26 33.98 -6.04
C SER A 198 14.08 33.54 -4.84
N PHE A 199 13.59 33.82 -3.62
CA PHE A 199 14.25 33.33 -2.39
C PHE A 199 14.15 31.81 -2.27
N MET A 200 12.99 31.22 -2.53
CA MET A 200 12.83 29.76 -2.51
C MET A 200 13.77 29.08 -3.50
N ALA A 201 13.85 29.62 -4.72
CA ALA A 201 14.68 29.06 -5.79
C ALA A 201 16.16 29.45 -5.72
N GLY A 202 16.56 30.39 -4.86
CA GLY A 202 17.92 30.91 -4.79
C GLY A 202 18.35 31.62 -6.08
N THR A 203 17.46 32.43 -6.66
CA THR A 203 17.68 33.16 -7.93
C THR A 203 17.63 34.69 -7.74
N GLY A 204 18.06 35.43 -8.76
CA GLY A 204 18.01 36.87 -8.75
C GLY A 204 18.87 37.51 -7.61
N ALA A 205 18.26 38.33 -6.78
CA ALA A 205 18.93 38.94 -5.63
C ALA A 205 19.40 37.90 -4.58
N PHE A 206 18.81 36.75 -4.53
CA PHE A 206 19.11 35.63 -3.64
C PHE A 206 19.98 34.55 -4.28
N ALA A 207 20.48 34.77 -5.48
CA ALA A 207 21.48 33.86 -6.07
C ALA A 207 22.80 33.96 -5.30
N PRO A 208 23.65 32.92 -5.30
CA PRO A 208 24.98 33.02 -4.75
C PRO A 208 25.76 34.22 -5.35
N GLY A 209 26.16 35.16 -4.48
CA GLY A 209 26.76 36.43 -4.91
C GLY A 209 25.78 37.53 -5.29
N GLY A 210 24.46 37.34 -5.16
CA GLY A 210 23.42 38.32 -5.37
C GLY A 210 23.33 39.39 -4.26
N ALA A 211 22.66 40.47 -4.52
CA ALA A 211 22.59 41.64 -3.62
C ALA A 211 21.96 41.34 -2.24
N SER A 212 21.08 40.36 -2.13
CA SER A 212 20.43 39.89 -0.89
C SER A 212 21.04 38.60 -0.32
N CYS A 213 22.14 38.12 -0.87
CA CYS A 213 22.84 36.92 -0.43
C CYS A 213 24.14 37.34 0.30
N ALA A 214 24.03 37.64 1.58
CA ALA A 214 25.20 38.07 2.40
C ALA A 214 25.95 36.85 3.00
N GLY A 215 25.32 35.71 3.07
CA GLY A 215 25.87 34.44 3.58
C GLY A 215 25.22 33.23 2.91
N ALA A 216 25.70 32.02 3.23
CA ALA A 216 25.21 30.78 2.62
C ALA A 216 23.68 30.57 2.85
N VAL A 217 23.16 30.99 4.01
CA VAL A 217 21.75 30.84 4.38
C VAL A 217 20.86 31.85 3.64
N ASP A 218 21.35 33.02 3.34
CA ASP A 218 20.61 34.10 2.66
C ASP A 218 20.47 33.84 1.16
N CYS A 219 21.23 32.89 0.61
CA CYS A 219 21.23 32.53 -0.80
C CYS A 219 20.08 31.63 -1.25
N GLY A 220 18.97 31.66 -0.54
CA GLY A 220 17.77 30.95 -0.89
C GLY A 220 17.65 29.55 -0.29
N VAL A 221 16.42 29.08 -0.25
CA VAL A 221 16.07 27.82 0.41
C VAL A 221 16.74 26.60 -0.25
N VAL A 222 16.70 26.55 -1.57
CA VAL A 222 17.25 25.42 -2.36
C VAL A 222 18.76 25.23 -2.14
N ASN A 223 19.50 26.30 -1.89
CA ASN A 223 20.95 26.24 -1.71
C ASN A 223 21.38 25.71 -0.33
N ASN A 224 20.44 25.50 0.59
CA ASN A 224 20.70 25.07 1.96
C ASN A 224 20.24 23.64 2.24
N PHE A 225 19.71 22.91 1.26
CA PHE A 225 19.29 21.54 1.45
C PHE A 225 20.44 20.58 1.74
N ASN A 226 20.24 19.71 2.71
CA ASN A 226 21.12 18.58 3.01
C ASN A 226 20.61 17.31 2.36
N PHE A 227 21.52 16.44 1.91
CA PHE A 227 21.17 15.10 1.43
C PHE A 227 20.64 14.23 2.57
N PHE A 228 19.64 13.43 2.24
CA PHE A 228 19.00 12.54 3.18
C PHE A 228 18.53 11.27 2.44
N THR A 229 18.78 10.10 3.02
CA THR A 229 18.35 8.81 2.45
C THR A 229 17.31 8.16 3.37
N PRO A 230 16.01 8.37 3.14
CA PRO A 230 14.99 7.72 3.93
C PRO A 230 15.06 6.21 3.71
N SER A 231 15.28 5.48 4.79
CA SER A 231 15.35 4.03 4.78
C SER A 231 14.91 3.45 6.12
N ILE A 232 14.30 2.28 6.09
CA ILE A 232 13.93 1.50 7.27
C ILE A 232 14.67 0.18 7.22
N ILE A 233 15.18 -0.27 8.35
CA ILE A 233 15.72 -1.60 8.53
C ILE A 233 14.83 -2.36 9.50
N ARG A 234 14.37 -3.54 9.07
CA ARG A 234 13.63 -4.51 9.88
C ARG A 234 14.58 -5.63 10.30
N LYS A 235 14.63 -5.92 11.59
CA LYS A 235 15.42 -7.01 12.16
C LYS A 235 14.50 -7.89 12.97
N ALA A 236 14.36 -9.16 12.56
CA ALA A 236 13.50 -10.11 13.22
C ALA A 236 14.30 -11.28 13.78
N GLY A 237 14.14 -11.53 15.06
CA GLY A 237 14.70 -12.69 15.77
C GLY A 237 13.59 -13.62 16.25
N THR A 238 13.75 -14.92 16.05
CA THR A 238 12.82 -15.94 16.54
C THR A 238 13.58 -17.02 17.30
N VAL A 239 13.11 -17.36 18.48
CA VAL A 239 13.51 -18.56 19.19
C VAL A 239 12.28 -19.46 19.30
N SER A 240 12.38 -20.70 18.84
CA SER A 240 11.30 -21.67 18.99
C SER A 240 11.82 -22.99 19.56
N VAL A 241 11.01 -23.58 20.42
CA VAL A 241 11.27 -24.86 21.09
C VAL A 241 10.10 -25.78 20.83
N SER A 242 10.40 -27.00 20.45
CA SER A 242 9.41 -28.09 20.36
C SER A 242 9.98 -29.30 21.11
N TYR A 243 9.17 -29.88 21.99
CA TYR A 243 9.56 -30.99 22.84
C TYR A 243 8.47 -32.07 22.85
N ASN A 244 8.79 -33.25 22.38
CA ASN A 244 7.92 -34.43 22.46
C ASN A 244 8.08 -35.04 23.84
N LEU A 245 7.14 -34.73 24.73
CA LEU A 245 7.13 -35.31 26.09
C LEU A 245 6.82 -36.79 26.04
N THR A 246 5.90 -37.16 25.17
CA THR A 246 5.59 -38.53 24.79
C THR A 246 5.45 -38.61 23.25
N PRO A 247 5.36 -39.80 22.62
CA PRO A 247 5.07 -39.92 21.20
C PRO A 247 3.79 -39.21 20.75
N ASP A 248 2.84 -39.06 21.68
CA ASP A 248 1.52 -38.45 21.41
C ASP A 248 1.40 -37.00 21.88
N LEU A 249 2.33 -36.50 22.71
CA LEU A 249 2.26 -35.17 23.32
C LEU A 249 3.49 -34.33 22.95
N ASN A 250 3.23 -33.28 22.16
CA ASN A 250 4.21 -32.26 21.83
C ASN A 250 3.91 -30.96 22.59
N LEU A 251 4.93 -30.39 23.19
CA LEU A 251 4.90 -29.04 23.78
C LEU A 251 5.71 -28.11 22.90
N ASN A 252 5.22 -26.90 22.64
CA ASN A 252 5.88 -25.91 21.80
C ASN A 252 5.85 -24.52 22.41
N GLY A 253 6.91 -23.78 22.18
CA GLY A 253 7.06 -22.40 22.60
C GLY A 253 7.76 -21.61 21.50
N MET A 254 7.40 -20.34 21.36
CA MET A 254 8.05 -19.42 20.43
C MET A 254 8.08 -18.02 21.02
N PHE A 255 9.22 -17.40 20.92
CA PHE A 255 9.37 -15.96 21.11
C PHE A 255 9.90 -15.36 19.81
N TRP A 256 9.20 -14.37 19.30
CA TRP A 256 9.61 -13.60 18.13
C TRP A 256 9.65 -12.12 18.51
N ARG A 257 10.72 -11.46 18.09
CA ARG A 257 10.88 -10.02 18.22
C ARG A 257 11.32 -9.43 16.90
N GLU A 258 10.59 -8.40 16.44
CA GLU A 258 10.98 -7.56 15.32
C GLU A 258 11.24 -6.14 15.80
N SER A 259 12.33 -5.54 15.37
CA SER A 259 12.58 -4.12 15.47
C SER A 259 12.55 -3.48 14.09
N GLN A 260 11.94 -2.31 14.00
CA GLN A 260 11.98 -1.44 12.84
C GLN A 260 12.52 -0.10 13.25
N TYR A 261 13.54 0.38 12.55
CA TYR A 261 14.10 1.70 12.80
C TYR A 261 14.60 2.35 11.51
N GLY A 262 14.63 3.67 11.52
CA GLY A 262 15.03 4.49 10.38
C GLY A 262 14.06 5.64 10.13
N PHE A 263 13.91 6.00 8.87
CA PHE A 263 13.10 7.12 8.47
C PHE A 263 12.29 6.78 7.22
N ARG A 264 11.09 7.32 7.12
CA ARG A 264 10.28 7.32 5.91
C ARG A 264 9.72 8.72 5.65
N PRO A 265 9.38 9.07 4.40
CA PRO A 265 8.76 10.37 4.12
C PRO A 265 7.32 10.42 4.65
N ILE A 266 6.96 11.56 5.25
CA ILE A 266 5.59 11.88 5.64
C ILE A 266 5.28 13.33 5.28
N GLY A 267 4.06 13.59 4.78
CA GLY A 267 3.58 14.95 4.52
C GLY A 267 2.87 15.53 5.75
N LEU A 268 3.22 16.74 6.12
CA LEU A 268 2.57 17.52 7.16
C LEU A 268 1.91 18.75 6.56
N ILE A 269 0.68 19.02 7.00
CA ILE A 269 -0.03 20.28 6.73
C ILE A 269 -0.07 21.08 8.01
N PHE A 270 0.52 22.29 8.00
CA PHE A 270 0.61 23.17 9.16
C PHE A 270 -0.59 24.11 9.30
N ALA A 271 -1.29 24.38 8.18
CA ALA A 271 -2.52 25.18 8.20
C ALA A 271 -3.42 24.85 7.02
N SER A 272 -4.73 24.90 7.24
CA SER A 272 -5.75 24.67 6.20
C SER A 272 -6.75 25.82 6.03
N SER A 273 -6.75 26.83 6.92
CA SER A 273 -7.72 27.94 6.86
C SER A 273 -7.22 29.09 5.99
N PRO A 274 -8.08 29.67 5.14
CA PRO A 274 -7.77 30.89 4.45
C PRO A 274 -7.65 32.04 5.48
N SER A 275 -6.45 32.59 5.63
CA SER A 275 -6.30 33.77 6.48
C SER A 275 -6.78 35.00 5.75
N THR A 276 -7.51 35.84 6.46
CA THR A 276 -7.95 37.15 6.02
C THR A 276 -6.91 38.24 6.29
N GLY A 277 -5.67 37.87 6.60
CA GLY A 277 -4.63 38.81 7.01
C GLY A 277 -3.26 38.54 6.40
N THR A 278 -2.31 39.40 6.74
CA THR A 278 -0.92 39.44 6.27
C THR A 278 -0.03 38.25 6.66
N SER A 279 -0.60 37.19 7.23
CA SER A 279 0.12 36.03 7.73
C SER A 279 0.12 34.90 6.68
N ILE A 280 1.24 34.21 6.52
CA ILE A 280 1.38 33.03 5.69
C ILE A 280 0.72 31.83 6.42
N THR A 281 -0.57 31.86 6.62
CA THR A 281 -1.21 30.88 7.48
C THR A 281 -1.99 29.82 6.72
N SER A 282 -2.49 30.12 5.53
CA SER A 282 -3.30 29.19 4.76
C SER A 282 -2.47 28.33 3.83
N GLY A 283 -2.69 27.01 3.89
CA GLY A 283 -2.15 26.06 2.93
C GLY A 283 -0.64 25.83 2.99
N SER A 284 -0.01 25.89 4.15
CA SER A 284 1.41 25.55 4.29
C SER A 284 1.61 24.06 4.62
N GLY A 285 2.61 23.46 4.04
CA GLY A 285 2.95 22.04 4.28
C GLY A 285 4.41 21.74 4.01
N ALA A 286 4.87 20.61 4.53
CA ALA A 286 6.18 20.09 4.23
C ALA A 286 6.19 18.55 4.28
N GLU A 287 6.95 17.94 3.41
CA GLU A 287 7.40 16.57 3.63
C GLU A 287 8.57 16.59 4.60
N VAL A 288 8.51 15.74 5.60
CA VAL A 288 9.55 15.58 6.62
C VAL A 288 9.92 14.12 6.77
N PRO A 289 11.13 13.80 7.26
CA PRO A 289 11.45 12.42 7.59
C PRO A 289 10.71 12.01 8.86
N GLU A 290 9.83 11.02 8.79
CA GLU A 290 9.22 10.39 9.96
C GLU A 290 10.21 9.44 10.59
N ALA A 291 10.59 9.70 11.83
CA ALA A 291 11.45 8.81 12.60
C ALA A 291 10.67 7.57 13.05
N ILE A 292 11.24 6.39 12.79
CA ILE A 292 10.66 5.09 13.10
C ILE A 292 11.51 4.39 14.15
N SER A 293 10.88 3.95 15.25
CA SER A 293 11.52 3.12 16.27
C SER A 293 10.50 2.19 16.92
N TYR A 294 10.16 1.10 16.22
CA TYR A 294 9.13 0.14 16.61
C TYR A 294 9.71 -1.17 17.10
N PHE A 295 9.04 -1.79 18.06
CA PHE A 295 9.25 -3.17 18.47
C PHE A 295 7.92 -3.93 18.45
N ASN A 296 7.96 -5.09 17.83
CA ASN A 296 6.91 -6.09 17.95
C ASN A 296 7.46 -7.31 18.68
N ASN A 297 6.80 -7.74 19.74
CA ASN A 297 7.13 -8.97 20.45
C ASN A 297 5.94 -9.91 20.38
N LEU A 298 6.18 -11.16 20.04
CA LEU A 298 5.16 -12.20 20.03
C LEU A 298 5.65 -13.39 20.83
N VAL A 299 4.83 -13.80 21.79
CA VAL A 299 5.05 -15.01 22.62
C VAL A 299 3.98 -16.01 22.28
N LYS A 300 4.34 -17.24 22.01
CA LYS A 300 3.43 -18.36 21.85
C LYS A 300 3.87 -19.51 22.73
N VAL A 301 2.94 -20.08 23.49
CA VAL A 301 3.16 -21.29 24.28
C VAL A 301 1.96 -22.20 24.07
N GLY A 302 2.20 -23.45 23.77
CA GLY A 302 1.13 -24.38 23.47
C GLY A 302 1.55 -25.84 23.55
N GLY A 303 0.56 -26.70 23.38
CA GLY A 303 0.75 -28.13 23.30
C GLY A 303 -0.26 -28.79 22.37
N GLU A 304 0.15 -29.90 21.83
CA GLU A 304 -0.66 -30.75 20.95
C GLU A 304 -0.62 -32.17 21.46
N TYR A 305 -1.79 -32.76 21.64
CA TYR A 305 -1.94 -34.16 22.00
C TYR A 305 -2.76 -34.87 20.93
N GLY A 306 -2.18 -35.92 20.33
CA GLY A 306 -2.81 -36.63 19.23
C GLY A 306 -2.74 -38.14 19.37
N LYS A 307 -3.84 -38.79 19.05
CA LYS A 307 -3.97 -40.25 18.83
C LYS A 307 -4.36 -40.50 17.38
N ARG A 308 -4.39 -41.76 17.00
CA ARG A 308 -4.70 -42.14 15.61
C ARG A 308 -6.05 -41.61 15.08
N SER A 309 -7.05 -41.50 15.97
CA SER A 309 -8.43 -41.12 15.58
C SER A 309 -8.84 -39.74 16.05
N TRP A 310 -8.04 -39.07 16.87
CA TRP A 310 -8.33 -37.70 17.34
C TRP A 310 -7.09 -36.96 17.77
N ALA A 311 -7.16 -35.65 17.69
CA ALA A 311 -6.10 -34.75 18.15
C ALA A 311 -6.71 -33.47 18.73
N VAL A 312 -6.06 -32.92 19.73
CA VAL A 312 -6.38 -31.61 20.31
C VAL A 312 -5.13 -30.78 20.46
N GLN A 313 -5.27 -29.47 20.27
CA GLN A 313 -4.20 -28.52 20.52
C GLN A 313 -4.73 -27.32 21.28
N GLY A 314 -3.88 -26.75 22.11
CA GLY A 314 -4.15 -25.51 22.81
C GLY A 314 -2.90 -24.63 22.80
N ALA A 315 -3.09 -23.31 22.61
CA ALA A 315 -1.99 -22.37 22.67
C ALA A 315 -2.46 -21.01 23.20
N PHE A 316 -1.60 -20.37 23.96
CA PHE A 316 -1.67 -18.94 24.28
C PHE A 316 -0.76 -18.18 23.32
N VAL A 317 -1.23 -17.03 22.83
CA VAL A 317 -0.46 -16.09 22.01
C VAL A 317 -0.61 -14.69 22.62
N GLY A 318 0.53 -14.07 22.94
CA GLY A 318 0.62 -12.67 23.34
C GLY A 318 1.38 -11.86 22.27
N SER A 319 0.84 -10.73 21.88
CA SER A 319 1.46 -9.80 20.91
C SER A 319 1.54 -8.41 21.54
N PHE A 320 2.72 -7.79 21.47
CA PHE A 320 3.01 -6.50 22.10
C PHE A 320 3.71 -5.60 21.09
N PHE A 321 3.02 -4.56 20.67
CA PHE A 321 3.59 -3.49 19.86
C PHE A 321 4.05 -2.35 20.77
N GLN A 322 5.24 -1.85 20.52
CA GLN A 322 5.87 -0.78 21.27
C GLN A 322 6.50 0.23 20.32
N ASN A 323 6.14 1.49 20.46
CA ASN A 323 6.73 2.62 19.76
C ASN A 323 7.51 3.47 20.76
N ASN A 324 8.80 3.71 20.47
CA ASN A 324 9.64 4.55 21.31
C ASN A 324 9.49 6.05 21.03
N ILE A 325 8.75 6.39 19.97
CA ILE A 325 8.52 7.78 19.53
C ILE A 325 7.03 8.03 19.54
N ASN A 326 6.51 8.67 20.59
CA ASN A 326 5.07 8.88 20.78
C ASN A 326 4.55 10.00 19.89
N GLN A 327 5.39 11.00 19.58
CA GLN A 327 5.02 12.15 18.77
C GLN A 327 6.13 12.56 17.84
N MET A 328 5.76 13.21 16.77
CA MET A 328 6.67 13.90 15.88
C MET A 328 6.37 15.41 15.95
N LEU A 329 7.40 16.20 16.16
CA LEU A 329 7.33 17.65 16.16
C LEU A 329 8.18 18.17 15.01
N ALA A 330 7.63 19.05 14.17
CA ALA A 330 8.37 19.69 13.10
C ALA A 330 8.12 21.20 13.10
N GLN A 331 9.19 21.98 13.12
CA GLN A 331 9.08 23.42 13.02
C GLN A 331 8.46 23.83 11.69
N ASN A 332 7.47 24.69 11.74
CA ASN A 332 6.84 25.23 10.53
C ASN A 332 7.82 26.13 9.78
N PRO A 333 8.18 25.81 8.53
CA PRO A 333 9.12 26.65 7.76
C PRO A 333 8.60 28.06 7.49
N PHE A 334 7.28 28.24 7.46
CA PHE A 334 6.61 29.45 6.98
C PHE A 334 6.00 30.29 8.08
N ASN A 335 6.04 29.84 9.32
CA ASN A 335 5.51 30.59 10.44
C ASN A 335 6.45 30.56 11.64
N PHE A 336 6.81 31.73 12.14
CA PHE A 336 7.71 31.92 13.28
C PHE A 336 6.95 32.27 14.58
N ASN A 337 5.75 32.83 14.48
CA ASN A 337 4.92 33.24 15.62
C ASN A 337 3.59 32.49 15.65
N ASN A 338 3.16 32.08 16.83
CA ASN A 338 1.84 31.52 17.05
C ASN A 338 0.75 32.58 16.92
N VAL A 339 -0.36 32.25 16.24
CA VAL A 339 -1.53 33.13 16.06
C VAL A 339 -2.81 32.34 16.35
N ALA A 340 -3.85 33.02 16.85
CA ALA A 340 -5.07 32.39 17.34
C ALA A 340 -5.91 31.70 16.23
N ALA A 341 -5.79 32.15 14.99
CA ALA A 341 -6.49 31.54 13.85
C ALA A 341 -5.49 31.31 12.73
N GLY A 342 -4.65 30.33 12.86
CA GLY A 342 -3.64 30.12 11.86
C GLY A 342 -2.67 29.00 12.17
N SER A 343 -1.55 28.96 11.46
CA SER A 343 -0.56 27.89 11.61
C SER A 343 0.21 27.97 12.92
N PRO A 344 0.58 26.82 13.48
CA PRO A 344 1.52 26.76 14.60
C PRO A 344 2.93 27.11 14.15
N THR A 345 3.78 27.53 15.11
CA THR A 345 5.24 27.61 14.89
C THR A 345 5.87 26.23 14.77
N THR A 346 5.23 25.22 15.31
CA THR A 346 5.65 23.81 15.31
C THR A 346 4.43 22.93 15.11
N GLY A 347 4.43 22.14 14.04
CA GLY A 347 3.41 21.13 13.80
C GLY A 347 3.67 19.89 14.66
N GLN A 348 2.60 19.22 15.06
CA GLN A 348 2.60 18.02 15.88
C GLN A 348 1.83 16.89 15.19
N VAL A 349 2.37 15.69 15.25
CA VAL A 349 1.70 14.47 14.79
C VAL A 349 1.78 13.43 15.90
N ASP A 350 0.65 12.84 16.24
CA ASP A 350 0.60 11.67 17.10
C ASP A 350 1.06 10.44 16.33
N MET A 351 1.93 9.66 16.96
CA MET A 351 2.50 8.47 16.36
C MET A 351 1.74 7.23 16.81
N TYR A 352 2.00 6.08 16.19
CA TYR A 352 1.31 4.83 16.52
C TYR A 352 1.41 4.48 17.99
N PRO A 353 0.26 4.32 18.70
CA PRO A 353 0.24 4.03 20.14
C PRO A 353 0.69 2.60 20.44
N ASN A 354 1.28 2.40 21.61
CA ASN A 354 1.56 1.08 22.13
C ASN A 354 0.26 0.28 22.30
N ASN A 355 0.31 -0.99 21.98
CA ASN A 355 -0.86 -1.85 22.08
C ASN A 355 -0.47 -3.30 22.38
N GLN A 356 -1.45 -4.06 22.81
CA GLN A 356 -1.26 -5.46 23.18
C GLN A 356 -2.47 -6.29 22.79
N ALA A 357 -2.19 -7.54 22.42
CA ALA A 357 -3.22 -8.50 22.08
C ALA A 357 -2.92 -9.86 22.70
N TYR A 358 -3.97 -10.52 23.16
CA TYR A 358 -3.91 -11.85 23.77
C TYR A 358 -4.91 -12.75 23.09
N TYR A 359 -4.50 -13.96 22.74
CA TYR A 359 -5.36 -14.96 22.12
C TYR A 359 -5.19 -16.30 22.80
N LEU A 360 -6.31 -17.02 22.98
CA LEU A 360 -6.32 -18.44 23.29
C LEU A 360 -6.76 -19.18 22.04
N ASN A 361 -5.98 -20.13 21.59
CA ASN A 361 -6.25 -20.92 20.39
C ASN A 361 -6.49 -22.36 20.81
N PHE A 362 -7.71 -22.85 20.61
CA PHE A 362 -8.05 -24.26 20.81
C PHE A 362 -8.51 -24.86 19.50
N ALA A 363 -7.99 -26.02 19.14
CA ALA A 363 -8.48 -26.76 18.01
C ALA A 363 -8.46 -28.27 18.29
N GLY A 364 -9.36 -28.97 17.62
CA GLY A 364 -9.43 -30.41 17.73
C GLY A 364 -9.99 -31.03 16.47
N ALA A 365 -9.65 -32.29 16.26
CA ALA A 365 -10.17 -33.11 15.18
C ALA A 365 -10.43 -34.53 15.70
N THR A 366 -11.49 -35.14 15.23
CA THR A 366 -11.82 -36.55 15.54
C THR A 366 -12.44 -37.28 14.36
N ASP A 367 -12.09 -38.56 14.22
CA ASP A 367 -12.69 -39.45 13.24
C ASP A 367 -13.84 -40.20 13.94
N LEU A 368 -15.05 -39.98 13.48
CA LEU A 368 -16.26 -40.67 13.92
C LEU A 368 -16.48 -41.87 13.00
N GLY A 369 -15.75 -42.95 13.30
CA GLY A 369 -15.72 -44.12 12.47
C GLY A 369 -14.89 -43.93 11.20
N LYS A 370 -15.21 -44.70 10.13
CA LYS A 370 -14.45 -44.66 8.86
C LYS A 370 -14.94 -43.60 7.86
N TRP A 371 -16.06 -42.95 8.15
CA TRP A 371 -16.80 -42.18 7.16
C TRP A 371 -16.91 -40.69 7.47
N VAL A 372 -16.68 -40.30 8.71
CA VAL A 372 -16.91 -38.92 9.16
C VAL A 372 -15.71 -38.42 9.93
N ARG A 373 -15.24 -37.22 9.57
CA ARG A 373 -14.23 -36.47 10.31
C ARG A 373 -14.82 -35.11 10.73
N LEU A 374 -14.73 -34.82 12.00
CA LEU A 374 -15.11 -33.54 12.60
C LEU A 374 -13.85 -32.78 12.99
N MET A 375 -13.79 -31.51 12.64
CA MET A 375 -12.74 -30.56 13.03
C MET A 375 -13.41 -29.31 13.62
N ALA A 376 -12.87 -28.81 14.74
CA ALA A 376 -13.36 -27.61 15.38
C ALA A 376 -12.20 -26.74 15.87
N SER A 377 -12.33 -25.43 15.80
CA SER A 377 -11.45 -24.49 16.49
C SER A 377 -12.23 -23.33 17.09
N ILE A 378 -11.75 -22.84 18.26
CA ILE A 378 -12.34 -21.72 18.98
C ILE A 378 -11.16 -20.86 19.46
N ASN A 379 -11.17 -19.57 19.08
CA ASN A 379 -10.07 -18.65 19.32
C ASN A 379 -10.60 -17.31 19.86
N PRO A 380 -10.82 -17.18 21.18
CA PRO A 380 -11.10 -15.88 21.80
C PRO A 380 -9.83 -15.00 21.83
N GLY A 381 -10.03 -13.69 21.72
CA GLY A 381 -8.95 -12.71 21.76
C GLY A 381 -9.36 -11.41 22.40
N TRP A 382 -8.38 -10.72 22.96
CA TRP A 382 -8.54 -9.40 23.60
C TRP A 382 -7.42 -8.48 23.10
N LEU A 383 -7.81 -7.29 22.63
CA LEU A 383 -6.88 -6.27 22.16
C LEU A 383 -7.08 -5.01 23.00
N ARG A 384 -5.98 -4.43 23.46
CA ARG A 384 -6.00 -3.26 24.34
C ARG A 384 -4.99 -2.21 23.90
N GLN A 385 -5.38 -0.94 24.12
CA GLN A 385 -4.52 0.21 23.90
C GLN A 385 -4.88 1.27 24.96
N ASN A 386 -3.86 1.82 25.62
CA ASN A 386 -4.06 2.78 26.69
C ASN A 386 -2.93 3.82 26.79
N ASP A 387 -2.37 4.22 25.64
CA ASP A 387 -1.42 5.32 25.61
C ASP A 387 -2.10 6.65 25.91
N ALA A 388 -1.37 7.53 26.56
CA ALA A 388 -1.85 8.86 26.87
C ALA A 388 -2.02 9.69 25.59
N PHE A 389 -3.10 10.46 25.53
CA PHE A 389 -3.31 11.43 24.47
C PHE A 389 -2.28 12.56 24.53
N LEU A 390 -1.92 13.07 23.37
CA LEU A 390 -1.14 14.29 23.24
C LEU A 390 -2.03 15.55 23.37
N PRO A 391 -1.43 16.75 23.61
CA PRO A 391 -2.12 18.01 23.40
C PRO A 391 -2.70 18.10 21.99
N TYR A 392 -3.80 18.85 21.82
CA TYR A 392 -4.39 19.07 20.52
C TYR A 392 -3.43 19.82 19.55
N THR A 393 -2.64 20.74 20.10
CA THR A 393 -1.69 21.55 19.34
C THR A 393 -0.55 22.05 20.22
N THR A 394 0.54 22.47 19.60
CA THR A 394 1.62 23.24 20.24
C THR A 394 1.36 24.75 20.23
N ASN A 395 0.30 25.21 19.54
CA ASN A 395 -0.02 26.62 19.39
C ASN A 395 -0.67 27.19 20.67
N THR A 396 0.08 27.99 21.41
CA THR A 396 -0.36 28.62 22.65
C THR A 396 -1.45 29.70 22.46
N ALA A 397 -1.66 30.16 21.23
CA ALA A 397 -2.69 31.14 20.93
C ALA A 397 -4.08 30.51 20.67
N LEU A 398 -4.13 29.20 20.46
CA LEU A 398 -5.39 28.47 20.25
C LEU A 398 -6.05 28.13 21.59
N VAL A 399 -7.33 28.43 21.72
CA VAL A 399 -8.13 28.22 22.92
C VAL A 399 -9.47 27.56 22.61
N GLY A 400 -10.14 27.03 23.63
CA GLY A 400 -11.51 26.49 23.50
C GLY A 400 -11.57 25.04 23.05
N CYS A 401 -10.52 24.26 23.25
CA CYS A 401 -10.55 22.81 23.04
C CYS A 401 -11.31 22.08 24.14
N GLN A 402 -11.80 20.88 23.85
CA GLN A 402 -12.57 20.06 24.77
C GLN A 402 -11.67 19.14 25.62
N ASP A 403 -12.11 18.81 26.81
CA ASP A 403 -11.41 17.92 27.76
C ASP A 403 -11.61 16.41 27.48
N GLY A 404 -12.35 16.07 26.42
CA GLY A 404 -12.73 14.70 26.05
C GLY A 404 -14.08 14.24 26.62
N ALA A 405 -14.69 15.04 27.53
CA ALA A 405 -16.04 14.82 28.07
C ALA A 405 -17.00 16.00 27.76
N GLY A 406 -16.57 16.93 26.91
CA GLY A 406 -17.39 18.11 26.51
C GLY A 406 -17.11 19.38 27.31
N GLY A 407 -16.20 19.38 28.27
CA GLY A 407 -15.73 20.56 28.99
C GLY A 407 -14.66 21.32 28.21
N ALA A 408 -14.58 22.65 28.40
CA ALA A 408 -13.56 23.48 27.75
C ALA A 408 -12.22 23.42 28.49
N GLN A 409 -11.11 23.35 27.72
CA GLN A 409 -9.75 23.39 28.26
C GLN A 409 -8.77 24.11 27.34
N ALA A 410 -7.52 24.27 27.79
CA ALA A 410 -6.43 24.76 26.97
C ALA A 410 -6.06 23.74 25.87
N CYS A 411 -5.90 24.18 24.61
CA CYS A 411 -5.57 23.30 23.49
C CYS A 411 -4.13 22.74 23.58
N THR A 412 -3.26 23.37 24.35
CA THR A 412 -1.88 22.91 24.57
C THR A 412 -1.74 21.91 25.73
N ALA A 413 -2.85 21.47 26.29
CA ALA A 413 -2.91 20.40 27.27
C ALA A 413 -3.58 19.13 26.68
N PRO A 414 -3.18 17.94 27.10
CA PRO A 414 -3.93 16.71 26.77
C PRO A 414 -5.36 16.80 27.31
N PRO A 415 -6.34 16.07 26.71
CA PRO A 415 -7.71 16.03 27.24
C PRO A 415 -7.74 15.60 28.70
N ALA A 416 -8.16 16.54 29.59
CA ALA A 416 -8.02 16.35 31.04
C ALA A 416 -8.99 15.35 31.62
N ALA A 417 -10.23 15.28 31.10
CA ALA A 417 -11.25 14.35 31.56
C ALA A 417 -11.03 12.92 31.05
N VAL A 418 -10.30 12.77 29.93
CA VAL A 418 -10.05 11.49 29.27
C VAL A 418 -8.58 11.41 28.88
N PRO A 419 -7.70 10.89 29.76
CA PRO A 419 -6.26 10.91 29.53
C PRO A 419 -5.79 9.93 28.45
N SER A 420 -6.62 8.94 28.09
CA SER A 420 -6.33 7.96 27.05
C SER A 420 -7.62 7.43 26.42
N LEU A 421 -7.49 6.72 25.28
CA LEU A 421 -8.63 6.11 24.59
C LEU A 421 -9.30 4.97 25.40
N HIS A 422 -8.59 4.32 26.32
CA HIS A 422 -9.05 3.11 26.98
C HIS A 422 -9.55 2.03 26.01
N GLY A 423 -8.81 1.84 24.91
CA GLY A 423 -9.16 0.93 23.82
C GLY A 423 -9.30 -0.51 24.30
N ASP A 424 -10.49 -1.07 24.17
CA ASP A 424 -10.81 -2.46 24.53
C ASP A 424 -11.61 -3.12 23.41
N LYS A 425 -11.05 -4.16 22.81
CA LYS A 425 -11.69 -4.94 21.77
C LYS A 425 -11.63 -6.41 22.11
N GLN A 426 -12.70 -7.12 21.80
CA GLN A 426 -12.83 -8.56 21.98
C GLN A 426 -13.11 -9.22 20.65
N THR A 427 -12.50 -10.36 20.42
CA THR A 427 -12.69 -11.15 19.22
C THR A 427 -13.02 -12.60 19.57
N LEU A 428 -13.87 -13.24 18.77
CA LEU A 428 -14.13 -14.67 18.86
C LEU A 428 -14.17 -15.25 17.45
N ALA A 429 -13.19 -16.11 17.13
CA ALA A 429 -13.20 -16.86 15.87
C ALA A 429 -13.52 -18.32 16.15
N MET A 430 -14.53 -18.85 15.47
CA MET A 430 -14.94 -20.25 15.55
C MET A 430 -14.99 -20.84 14.15
N ASN A 431 -14.45 -22.05 14.00
CA ASN A 431 -14.55 -22.79 12.75
C ASN A 431 -14.95 -24.26 13.08
N TYR A 432 -15.96 -24.73 12.40
CA TYR A 432 -16.41 -26.13 12.48
C TYR A 432 -16.44 -26.71 11.06
N THR A 433 -15.85 -27.86 10.88
CA THR A 433 -15.81 -28.54 9.59
C THR A 433 -16.17 -30.02 9.79
N LEU A 434 -17.16 -30.46 9.06
CA LEU A 434 -17.56 -31.86 8.96
C LEU A 434 -17.22 -32.35 7.55
N VAL A 435 -16.48 -33.42 7.47
CA VAL A 435 -16.19 -34.10 6.20
C VAL A 435 -16.73 -35.51 6.28
N THR A 436 -17.48 -35.93 5.28
CA THR A 436 -18.01 -37.28 5.19
C THR A 436 -17.80 -37.87 3.81
N LEU A 437 -17.64 -39.21 3.78
CA LEU A 437 -17.46 -40.00 2.57
C LEU A 437 -18.66 -40.98 2.46
N PRO A 438 -19.84 -40.52 2.08
CA PRO A 438 -21.03 -41.38 2.00
C PRO A 438 -20.86 -42.53 0.99
N TRP A 439 -20.02 -42.30 -0.04
CA TRP A 439 -19.61 -43.30 -1.01
C TRP A 439 -18.10 -43.25 -1.28
N LYS A 440 -17.50 -44.26 -1.83
CA LYS A 440 -16.07 -44.34 -2.11
C LYS A 440 -15.55 -43.21 -3.00
N ASN A 441 -16.39 -42.69 -3.86
CA ASN A 441 -16.04 -41.68 -4.85
C ASN A 441 -16.77 -40.32 -4.65
N PHE A 442 -17.41 -40.14 -3.52
CA PHE A 442 -18.12 -38.92 -3.22
C PHE A 442 -17.85 -38.42 -1.81
N GLN A 443 -17.39 -37.20 -1.67
CA GLN A 443 -17.13 -36.55 -0.40
C GLN A 443 -18.05 -35.35 -0.23
N VAL A 444 -18.61 -35.20 0.96
CA VAL A 444 -19.35 -34.01 1.35
C VAL A 444 -18.60 -33.30 2.47
N LYS A 445 -18.47 -32.00 2.34
CA LYS A 445 -17.92 -31.10 3.36
C LYS A 445 -18.96 -30.08 3.75
N ALA A 446 -19.23 -29.93 5.03
CA ALA A 446 -19.96 -28.81 5.60
C ALA A 446 -19.01 -28.01 6.51
N ALA A 447 -18.93 -26.71 6.31
CA ALA A 447 -18.08 -25.84 7.13
C ALA A 447 -18.89 -24.64 7.61
N TYR A 448 -18.78 -24.33 8.90
CA TYR A 448 -19.33 -23.14 9.50
C TYR A 448 -18.19 -22.33 10.13
N ARG A 449 -18.14 -21.05 9.80
CA ARG A 449 -17.18 -20.10 10.35
C ARG A 449 -17.94 -18.94 10.97
N HIS A 450 -17.49 -18.54 12.15
CA HIS A 450 -18.02 -17.38 12.84
C HIS A 450 -16.85 -16.52 13.30
N TYR A 451 -16.94 -15.23 13.05
CA TYR A 451 -15.99 -14.25 13.55
C TYR A 451 -16.74 -13.07 14.12
N ASP A 452 -16.54 -12.85 15.39
CA ASP A 452 -17.10 -11.74 16.15
C ASP A 452 -15.99 -10.78 16.54
N TYR A 453 -16.21 -9.50 16.31
CA TYR A 453 -15.30 -8.42 16.63
C TYR A 453 -16.09 -7.33 17.32
N ASN A 454 -15.96 -7.28 18.64
CA ASN A 454 -16.64 -6.34 19.51
C ASN A 454 -15.67 -5.27 19.97
N ASN A 455 -15.96 -4.03 19.64
CA ASN A 455 -15.21 -2.87 20.09
C ASN A 455 -15.96 -2.22 21.26
N ASN A 456 -15.48 -2.47 22.47
CA ASN A 456 -16.05 -1.94 23.73
C ASN A 456 -15.36 -0.63 24.14
N THR A 457 -14.56 -0.04 23.27
CA THR A 457 -13.88 1.24 23.54
C THR A 457 -14.91 2.33 23.83
N PRO A 458 -14.77 3.09 24.93
CA PRO A 458 -15.67 4.20 25.23
C PRO A 458 -15.66 5.25 24.12
N VAL A 459 -16.81 5.90 23.90
CA VAL A 459 -16.92 7.05 22.99
C VAL A 459 -16.50 8.31 23.73
N HIS A 460 -15.61 9.06 23.13
CA HIS A 460 -15.10 10.34 23.65
C HIS A 460 -15.29 11.44 22.63
N THR A 461 -15.51 12.66 23.11
CA THR A 461 -15.72 13.84 22.26
C THR A 461 -14.46 14.68 22.20
N PHE A 462 -14.01 15.02 21.01
CA PHE A 462 -12.81 15.79 20.76
C PHE A 462 -13.10 17.05 19.96
N THR A 463 -12.27 18.07 20.13
CA THR A 463 -12.28 19.24 19.26
C THR A 463 -11.47 18.92 18.00
N PRO A 464 -12.04 18.97 16.81
CA PRO A 464 -11.25 18.88 15.59
C PRO A 464 -10.35 20.11 15.46
N THR A 465 -9.05 19.87 15.38
CA THR A 465 -8.04 20.89 15.09
C THR A 465 -7.48 20.63 13.69
N GLN A 466 -8.06 21.28 12.71
CA GLN A 466 -7.60 21.18 11.33
C GLN A 466 -6.68 22.36 11.02
N GLY A 467 -5.38 22.10 10.88
CA GLY A 467 -4.37 23.13 10.64
C GLY A 467 -4.40 24.23 11.70
N ASP A 468 -4.57 23.86 12.95
CA ASP A 468 -4.69 24.75 14.11
C ASP A 468 -5.92 25.70 14.11
N SER A 469 -6.91 25.42 13.31
CA SER A 469 -8.23 26.03 13.47
C SER A 469 -9.07 25.12 14.37
N ALA A 470 -9.46 25.57 15.56
CA ALA A 470 -10.46 24.87 16.35
C ALA A 470 -11.84 25.12 15.72
N ASN A 471 -12.48 24.07 15.27
CA ASN A 471 -13.87 24.12 14.84
C ASN A 471 -14.78 23.78 16.00
N GLY A 472 -14.91 24.71 16.95
CA GLY A 472 -15.65 24.53 18.20
C GLY A 472 -17.18 24.38 18.07
N THR A 473 -17.72 24.38 16.87
CA THR A 473 -19.17 24.30 16.60
C THR A 473 -19.60 22.96 15.99
N ALA A 474 -18.66 22.06 15.66
CA ALA A 474 -19.03 20.75 15.17
C ALA A 474 -19.63 19.90 16.29
N THR A 475 -20.88 19.50 16.16
CA THR A 475 -21.64 18.74 17.16
C THR A 475 -21.33 17.26 17.16
N ASP A 476 -20.68 16.73 16.11
CA ASP A 476 -20.35 15.31 15.99
C ASP A 476 -18.83 15.06 15.93
N ASN A 477 -18.17 15.23 17.08
CA ASN A 477 -16.73 15.03 17.25
C ASN A 477 -16.45 13.78 18.12
N GLY A 478 -17.39 12.87 18.17
CA GLY A 478 -17.28 11.64 18.93
C GLY A 478 -16.37 10.62 18.23
N SER A 479 -15.55 9.93 19.01
CA SER A 479 -14.90 8.73 18.54
C SER A 479 -15.91 7.62 18.28
N ARG A 480 -15.65 6.69 17.36
CA ARG A 480 -16.60 5.63 16.99
C ARG A 480 -16.03 4.25 17.22
N ALA A 481 -16.75 3.46 18.01
CA ALA A 481 -16.40 2.09 18.32
C ALA A 481 -17.09 1.13 17.32
N THR A 482 -16.47 0.91 16.17
CA THR A 482 -17.03 0.02 15.14
C THR A 482 -16.87 -1.45 15.52
N SER A 483 -17.97 -2.22 15.41
CA SER A 483 -18.02 -3.67 15.66
C SER A 483 -18.59 -4.39 14.45
N PHE A 484 -18.29 -5.67 14.29
CA PHE A 484 -18.92 -6.50 13.28
C PHE A 484 -18.95 -7.97 13.67
N ASN A 485 -19.96 -8.68 13.15
CA ASN A 485 -20.14 -10.12 13.28
C ASN A 485 -20.27 -10.73 11.88
N ARG A 486 -19.49 -11.77 11.60
CA ARG A 486 -19.48 -12.46 10.32
C ARG A 486 -19.73 -13.94 10.51
N LYS A 487 -20.76 -14.47 9.88
CA LYS A 487 -21.10 -15.90 9.86
C LYS A 487 -21.03 -16.40 8.44
N ASN A 488 -20.45 -17.56 8.23
CA ASN A 488 -20.30 -18.17 6.92
C ASN A 488 -20.61 -19.66 7.01
N LEU A 489 -21.52 -20.13 6.17
CA LEU A 489 -21.88 -21.54 6.03
C LEU A 489 -21.56 -21.99 4.61
N GLU A 490 -20.70 -23.01 4.46
CA GLU A 490 -20.30 -23.61 3.19
C GLU A 490 -20.70 -25.09 3.16
N LEU A 491 -21.39 -25.50 2.11
CA LEU A 491 -21.70 -26.88 1.79
C LEU A 491 -21.10 -27.25 0.43
N THR A 492 -20.27 -28.30 0.39
CA THR A 492 -19.56 -28.71 -0.81
C THR A 492 -19.66 -30.20 -1.03
N GLY A 493 -19.99 -30.62 -2.26
CA GLY A 493 -19.90 -32.00 -2.74
C GLY A 493 -18.71 -32.12 -3.71
N ASN A 494 -17.91 -33.15 -3.54
CA ASN A 494 -16.79 -33.47 -4.41
C ASN A 494 -16.92 -34.90 -4.93
N TRP A 495 -17.06 -35.08 -6.23
CA TRP A 495 -17.25 -36.36 -6.92
C TRP A 495 -15.99 -36.75 -7.70
N TYR A 496 -15.40 -37.86 -7.33
CA TYR A 496 -14.26 -38.46 -8.00
C TYR A 496 -14.75 -39.43 -9.06
N PHE A 497 -15.07 -38.93 -10.26
CA PHE A 497 -15.72 -39.71 -11.32
C PHE A 497 -14.76 -40.58 -12.12
N ALA A 498 -13.45 -40.27 -12.09
CA ALA A 498 -12.43 -41.05 -12.76
C ALA A 498 -11.10 -40.97 -12.00
N LYS A 499 -10.14 -41.79 -12.39
CA LYS A 499 -8.78 -41.74 -11.84
C LYS A 499 -8.17 -40.34 -12.06
N ARG A 500 -7.75 -39.70 -10.98
CA ARG A 500 -7.19 -38.32 -10.98
C ARG A 500 -8.12 -37.24 -11.54
N SER A 501 -9.44 -37.49 -11.51
CA SER A 501 -10.41 -36.55 -12.01
C SER A 501 -11.54 -36.37 -11.03
N SER A 502 -11.93 -35.13 -10.80
CA SER A 502 -13.00 -34.81 -9.86
C SER A 502 -13.85 -33.63 -10.35
N ALA A 503 -15.08 -33.60 -9.91
CA ALA A 503 -15.99 -32.47 -10.06
C ALA A 503 -16.46 -32.03 -8.66
N LYS A 504 -16.45 -30.74 -8.43
CA LYS A 504 -16.82 -30.08 -7.18
C LYS A 504 -18.00 -29.14 -7.45
N ALA A 505 -18.99 -29.17 -6.57
CA ALA A 505 -20.05 -28.16 -6.55
C ALA A 505 -20.35 -27.76 -5.10
N GLY A 506 -20.73 -26.54 -4.88
CA GLY A 506 -21.00 -26.06 -3.53
C GLY A 506 -21.86 -24.79 -3.50
N TYR A 507 -22.37 -24.55 -2.32
CA TYR A 507 -23.11 -23.37 -1.94
C TYR A 507 -22.49 -22.77 -0.68
N GLU A 508 -22.46 -21.42 -0.63
CA GLU A 508 -21.95 -20.67 0.51
C GLU A 508 -22.91 -19.52 0.80
N ALA A 509 -23.23 -19.32 2.07
CA ALA A 509 -23.97 -18.18 2.57
C ALA A 509 -23.12 -17.44 3.61
N GLU A 510 -22.97 -16.12 3.45
CA GLU A 510 -22.27 -15.26 4.37
C GLU A 510 -23.18 -14.16 4.88
N TRP A 511 -23.37 -14.09 6.19
CA TRP A 511 -24.08 -13.02 6.90
C TRP A 511 -23.05 -12.10 7.53
N MET A 512 -23.26 -10.81 7.41
CA MET A 512 -22.41 -9.79 7.97
C MET A 512 -23.26 -8.74 8.68
N ASP A 513 -23.04 -8.58 9.98
CA ASP A 513 -23.66 -7.58 10.81
C ASP A 513 -22.60 -6.55 11.22
N ARG A 514 -22.89 -5.23 11.17
CA ARG A 514 -21.94 -4.14 11.43
C ARG A 514 -22.61 -3.06 12.26
N THR A 515 -21.81 -2.31 13.00
CA THR A 515 -22.24 -1.07 13.68
C THR A 515 -21.51 0.12 13.03
N HIS A 516 -22.16 1.28 13.05
CA HIS A 516 -21.59 2.54 12.51
C HIS A 516 -21.15 2.44 11.06
N ARG A 517 -21.98 1.80 10.24
CA ARG A 517 -21.79 1.69 8.77
C ARG A 517 -23.12 1.98 8.07
N ASP A 518 -23.02 2.42 6.79
CA ASP A 518 -24.23 2.73 5.99
C ASP A 518 -25.11 1.49 5.74
N VAL A 519 -24.55 0.30 5.87
CA VAL A 519 -25.26 -0.98 5.79
C VAL A 519 -24.95 -1.82 7.02
N ASN A 520 -25.94 -2.01 7.89
CA ASN A 520 -25.79 -2.78 9.10
C ASN A 520 -25.80 -4.29 8.85
N HIS A 521 -26.69 -4.77 7.96
CA HIS A 521 -26.83 -6.18 7.67
C HIS A 521 -26.66 -6.48 6.18
N SER A 522 -25.94 -7.52 5.86
CA SER A 522 -25.87 -8.01 4.48
C SER A 522 -25.80 -9.53 4.43
N LEU A 523 -26.41 -10.12 3.38
CA LEU A 523 -26.34 -11.54 3.05
C LEU A 523 -25.73 -11.72 1.67
N GLU A 524 -24.65 -12.47 1.59
CA GLU A 524 -24.04 -12.89 0.32
C GLU A 524 -24.24 -14.39 0.11
N ASN A 525 -24.92 -14.75 -0.99
CA ASN A 525 -25.12 -16.13 -1.41
C ASN A 525 -24.21 -16.43 -2.60
N SER A 526 -23.49 -17.54 -2.54
CA SER A 526 -22.61 -17.99 -3.61
C SER A 526 -22.90 -19.42 -4.01
N VAL A 527 -22.94 -19.66 -5.32
CA VAL A 527 -22.90 -21.02 -5.87
C VAL A 527 -21.60 -21.16 -6.68
N PHE A 528 -20.96 -22.31 -6.57
CA PHE A 528 -19.70 -22.53 -7.27
C PHE A 528 -19.55 -23.96 -7.73
N GLY A 529 -18.79 -24.13 -8.79
CA GLY A 529 -18.41 -25.42 -9.31
C GLY A 529 -16.97 -25.42 -9.81
N ALA A 530 -16.34 -26.57 -9.78
CA ALA A 530 -15.01 -26.78 -10.35
C ALA A 530 -14.88 -28.18 -10.92
N VAL A 531 -14.06 -28.33 -11.93
CA VAL A 531 -13.71 -29.61 -12.53
C VAL A 531 -12.21 -29.71 -12.70
N ASP A 532 -11.65 -30.83 -12.34
CA ASP A 532 -10.26 -31.20 -12.54
C ASP A 532 -10.22 -32.52 -13.30
N VAL A 533 -9.68 -32.51 -14.51
CA VAL A 533 -9.62 -33.66 -15.40
C VAL A 533 -8.17 -33.95 -15.74
N ASN A 534 -7.68 -35.07 -15.28
CA ASN A 534 -6.34 -35.61 -15.58
C ASN A 534 -6.42 -37.12 -15.91
N TYR A 535 -7.50 -37.48 -16.58
CA TYR A 535 -7.74 -38.87 -16.99
C TYR A 535 -6.80 -39.30 -18.13
N TRP A 536 -6.63 -38.43 -19.11
CA TRP A 536 -5.71 -38.64 -20.24
C TRP A 536 -4.32 -38.17 -19.88
N LYS A 537 -3.32 -39.06 -20.00
CA LYS A 537 -1.93 -38.72 -19.64
C LYS A 537 -1.39 -37.42 -20.22
N PRO A 538 -1.67 -37.04 -21.49
CA PRO A 538 -1.12 -35.83 -22.06
C PRO A 538 -1.89 -34.54 -21.69
N LEU A 539 -3.06 -34.63 -21.05
CA LEU A 539 -3.94 -33.48 -20.84
C LEU A 539 -4.34 -33.35 -19.37
N LEU A 540 -3.99 -32.20 -18.78
CA LEU A 540 -4.56 -31.69 -17.55
C LEU A 540 -5.48 -30.52 -17.90
N PHE A 541 -6.73 -30.57 -17.46
CA PHE A 541 -7.69 -29.48 -17.58
C PHE A 541 -8.30 -29.20 -16.22
N ARG A 542 -8.30 -27.91 -15.83
CA ARG A 542 -8.97 -27.41 -14.64
C ARG A 542 -9.84 -26.22 -15.01
N ALA A 543 -11.05 -26.18 -14.49
CA ALA A 543 -11.90 -25.02 -14.61
C ALA A 543 -12.69 -24.84 -13.32
N SER A 544 -12.95 -23.61 -12.96
CA SER A 544 -13.82 -23.24 -11.84
C SER A 544 -14.67 -22.04 -12.19
N TYR A 545 -15.88 -22.01 -11.63
CA TYR A 545 -16.77 -20.88 -11.71
C TYR A 545 -17.46 -20.66 -10.38
N ARG A 546 -17.59 -19.37 -10.00
CA ARG A 546 -18.35 -18.93 -8.83
C ARG A 546 -19.21 -17.75 -9.20
N TYR A 547 -20.47 -17.84 -8.86
CA TYR A 547 -21.42 -16.75 -8.88
C TYR A 547 -21.75 -16.36 -7.44
N SER A 548 -21.70 -15.07 -7.11
CA SER A 548 -22.07 -14.57 -5.78
C SER A 548 -22.99 -13.37 -5.89
N SER A 549 -24.00 -13.31 -5.03
CA SER A 549 -24.94 -12.20 -4.95
C SER A 549 -25.06 -11.72 -3.52
N ARG A 550 -24.58 -10.51 -3.27
CA ARG A 550 -24.68 -9.83 -1.96
C ARG A 550 -25.87 -8.89 -1.99
N LYS A 551 -26.70 -8.99 -0.97
CA LYS A 551 -27.83 -8.12 -0.74
C LYS A 551 -27.67 -7.44 0.61
N PRO A 552 -27.54 -6.11 0.65
CA PRO A 552 -27.69 -5.34 1.88
C PRO A 552 -29.18 -5.31 2.26
N ASP A 553 -29.49 -5.04 3.52
CA ASP A 553 -30.85 -4.82 3.98
C ASP A 553 -31.31 -3.41 3.62
N PHE A 554 -30.67 -2.41 4.12
CA PHE A 554 -31.05 -1.02 3.93
C PHE A 554 -29.83 -0.10 4.03
N TYR A 555 -29.76 0.95 3.19
CA TYR A 555 -28.78 2.00 3.29
C TYR A 555 -29.32 3.12 4.18
N HIS A 556 -28.64 3.39 5.25
CA HIS A 556 -28.83 4.54 6.12
C HIS A 556 -27.51 5.21 6.40
N ASP A 557 -27.53 6.47 6.74
CA ASP A 557 -26.33 7.20 7.06
C ASP A 557 -26.14 7.22 8.57
N GLU A 558 -25.62 6.15 9.12
CA GLU A 558 -25.28 6.09 10.55
C GLU A 558 -23.98 6.80 10.89
N GLU A 559 -23.18 7.13 9.88
CA GLU A 559 -21.83 7.62 10.17
C GLU A 559 -21.78 9.10 10.50
N ASN A 560 -22.55 9.97 9.84
CA ASN A 560 -22.24 11.39 9.88
C ASN A 560 -23.41 12.35 9.69
N SER A 561 -24.60 11.91 9.34
CA SER A 561 -25.62 12.84 8.93
C SER A 561 -26.89 12.71 9.73
N THR A 562 -26.96 13.54 10.75
CA THR A 562 -28.27 13.96 11.24
C THR A 562 -28.73 15.12 10.36
N ASP A 563 -29.98 15.10 9.93
CA ASP A 563 -30.63 16.27 9.36
C ASP A 563 -30.51 17.43 10.35
N THR A 564 -29.86 18.51 9.95
CA THR A 564 -29.60 19.69 10.77
C THR A 564 -30.89 20.39 11.24
N VAL A 565 -32.04 20.07 10.64
CA VAL A 565 -33.34 20.63 10.99
C VAL A 565 -34.12 19.68 11.92
N THR A 566 -34.10 18.38 11.64
CA THR A 566 -34.93 17.40 12.38
C THR A 566 -34.14 16.62 13.44
N GLY A 567 -32.81 16.58 13.34
CA GLY A 567 -31.93 15.79 14.22
C GLY A 567 -32.06 14.27 14.02
N LEU A 568 -32.73 13.83 12.94
CA LEU A 568 -32.93 12.42 12.62
C LEU A 568 -31.88 11.95 11.60
N GLU A 569 -31.63 10.64 11.59
CA GLU A 569 -30.84 10.01 10.53
C GLU A 569 -31.36 10.35 9.14
N VAL A 570 -30.43 10.59 8.22
CA VAL A 570 -30.77 10.92 6.84
C VAL A 570 -30.87 9.64 6.02
N PRO A 571 -32.05 9.25 5.55
CA PRO A 571 -32.18 8.10 4.67
C PRO A 571 -31.57 8.42 3.29
N CYS A 572 -30.87 7.45 2.71
CA CYS A 572 -30.35 7.53 1.34
C CYS A 572 -31.46 7.50 0.28
N THR A 573 -32.72 7.28 0.69
CA THR A 573 -33.92 7.32 -0.14
C THR A 573 -34.93 8.28 0.43
N VAL A 574 -35.39 9.21 -0.38
CA VAL A 574 -36.51 10.08 -0.04
C VAL A 574 -37.67 9.78 -0.97
N ALA A 575 -38.85 9.61 -0.42
CA ALA A 575 -40.07 9.43 -1.21
C ALA A 575 -40.35 10.67 -2.09
N PRO A 576 -40.89 10.52 -3.29
CA PRO A 576 -41.24 11.67 -4.14
C PRO A 576 -42.17 12.65 -3.41
N GLY A 577 -41.79 13.94 -3.42
CA GLY A 577 -42.54 15.01 -2.78
C GLY A 577 -42.17 15.30 -1.32
N VAL A 578 -41.24 14.58 -0.73
CA VAL A 578 -40.67 14.89 0.60
C VAL A 578 -39.52 15.87 0.46
N THR A 579 -39.48 16.86 1.33
CA THR A 579 -38.37 17.82 1.37
C THR A 579 -37.08 17.07 1.74
N PRO A 580 -36.01 17.21 0.96
CA PRO A 580 -34.75 16.54 1.25
C PRO A 580 -34.17 16.98 2.58
N PRO A 581 -33.65 16.06 3.38
CA PRO A 581 -32.88 16.42 4.58
C PRO A 581 -31.64 17.25 4.27
N GLN A 582 -31.21 18.08 5.20
CA GLN A 582 -30.05 18.94 5.05
C GLN A 582 -28.84 18.24 5.69
N PHE A 583 -27.78 18.07 4.92
CA PHE A 583 -26.53 17.50 5.37
C PHE A 583 -25.58 18.57 5.87
N ALA A 584 -24.74 18.22 6.83
CA ALA A 584 -23.61 19.06 7.21
C ALA A 584 -22.54 19.11 6.12
N ALA A 585 -21.72 20.15 6.14
CA ALA A 585 -20.60 20.29 5.20
C ALA A 585 -19.60 19.16 5.37
N GLY A 586 -19.26 18.49 4.29
CA GLY A 586 -18.28 17.39 4.28
C GLY A 586 -18.84 16.00 4.49
N ASP A 587 -20.13 15.86 4.81
CA ASP A 587 -20.76 14.55 4.91
C ASP A 587 -20.80 13.86 3.56
N GLN A 588 -20.59 12.54 3.55
CA GLN A 588 -20.59 11.70 2.37
C GLN A 588 -21.59 10.54 2.50
N PRO A 589 -22.87 10.79 2.86
CA PRO A 589 -23.86 9.73 2.97
C PRO A 589 -24.13 9.10 1.61
N CYS A 590 -24.66 7.89 1.63
CA CYS A 590 -25.12 7.20 0.42
C CYS A 590 -24.04 6.81 -0.58
N SER A 591 -22.80 6.65 -0.12
CA SER A 591 -21.72 6.17 -0.96
C SER A 591 -21.72 4.65 -1.05
N ARG A 592 -21.73 4.10 -2.26
CA ARG A 592 -21.47 2.66 -2.47
C ARG A 592 -20.04 2.34 -2.11
N ARG A 593 -19.85 1.60 -1.02
CA ARG A 593 -18.56 1.10 -0.58
C ARG A 593 -18.44 -0.38 -0.96
N PHE A 594 -17.26 -0.80 -1.39
CA PHE A 594 -17.03 -2.14 -1.96
C PHE A 594 -17.36 -3.30 -1.01
N ASP A 595 -17.31 -3.07 0.30
CA ASP A 595 -17.46 -4.07 1.34
C ASP A 595 -18.90 -4.24 1.85
N GLU A 596 -19.80 -3.30 1.58
CA GLU A 596 -21.15 -3.30 2.13
C GLU A 596 -22.28 -3.20 1.08
N THR A 597 -22.00 -2.58 -0.06
CA THR A 597 -23.07 -2.38 -1.09
C THR A 597 -23.52 -3.67 -1.77
N ALA A 598 -24.69 -3.65 -2.38
CA ALA A 598 -25.17 -4.72 -3.25
C ALA A 598 -24.14 -5.04 -4.33
N ARG A 599 -23.86 -6.33 -4.53
CA ARG A 599 -22.86 -6.79 -5.49
C ARG A 599 -23.26 -8.09 -6.15
N ILE A 600 -23.00 -8.18 -7.45
CA ILE A 600 -22.90 -9.47 -8.12
C ILE A 600 -21.47 -9.69 -8.54
N ARG A 601 -20.94 -10.84 -8.13
CA ARG A 601 -19.62 -11.30 -8.51
C ARG A 601 -19.71 -12.52 -9.41
N ASN A 602 -19.02 -12.46 -10.53
CA ASN A 602 -18.69 -13.59 -11.37
C ASN A 602 -17.18 -13.82 -11.31
N ARG A 603 -16.80 -15.04 -11.00
CA ARG A 603 -15.40 -15.45 -11.04
C ARG A 603 -15.28 -16.75 -11.84
N ALA A 604 -14.39 -16.75 -12.81
CA ALA A 604 -14.05 -17.94 -13.57
C ALA A 604 -12.53 -18.07 -13.65
N ASP A 605 -12.02 -19.27 -13.46
CA ASP A 605 -10.59 -19.60 -13.60
C ASP A 605 -10.47 -20.88 -14.45
N GLY A 606 -9.51 -20.91 -15.35
CA GLY A 606 -9.21 -22.05 -16.21
C GLY A 606 -7.71 -22.29 -16.37
N LEU A 607 -7.31 -23.56 -16.43
CA LEU A 607 -5.94 -23.99 -16.72
C LEU A 607 -5.99 -25.22 -17.64
N VAL A 608 -5.18 -25.17 -18.68
CA VAL A 608 -4.92 -26.31 -19.55
C VAL A 608 -3.42 -26.54 -19.61
N GLN A 609 -3.02 -27.77 -19.36
CA GLN A 609 -1.65 -28.21 -19.63
C GLN A 609 -1.70 -29.40 -20.57
N TYR A 610 -0.96 -29.31 -21.66
CA TYR A 610 -0.95 -30.34 -22.69
C TYR A 610 0.48 -30.76 -23.02
N THR A 611 0.76 -32.06 -22.86
CA THR A 611 2.06 -32.66 -23.10
C THR A 611 1.93 -33.65 -24.30
N PRO A 612 1.91 -33.11 -25.56
CA PRO A 612 1.70 -33.95 -26.74
C PRO A 612 2.80 -34.99 -26.98
N MET A 613 3.97 -34.73 -26.49
CA MET A 613 5.11 -35.63 -26.51
C MET A 613 5.97 -35.42 -25.26
N ASP A 614 6.78 -36.37 -24.88
CA ASP A 614 7.62 -36.34 -23.65
C ASP A 614 8.57 -35.13 -23.60
N LYS A 615 8.81 -34.50 -24.74
CA LYS A 615 9.72 -33.35 -24.89
C LYS A 615 9.03 -31.98 -24.89
N LEU A 616 7.72 -31.95 -24.99
CA LEU A 616 6.99 -30.66 -25.11
C LEU A 616 5.83 -30.60 -24.10
N THR A 617 5.85 -29.58 -23.26
CA THR A 617 4.73 -29.21 -22.40
C THR A 617 4.24 -27.83 -22.80
N LEU A 618 2.96 -27.70 -23.08
CA LEU A 618 2.26 -26.44 -23.32
C LEU A 618 1.31 -26.18 -22.16
N SER A 619 1.27 -24.96 -21.68
CA SER A 619 0.34 -24.52 -20.66
C SER A 619 -0.39 -23.25 -21.08
N ALA A 620 -1.64 -23.12 -20.68
CA ALA A 620 -2.40 -21.89 -20.81
C ALA A 620 -3.35 -21.73 -19.63
N PHE A 621 -3.50 -20.50 -19.14
CA PHE A 621 -4.44 -20.19 -18.08
C PHE A 621 -5.19 -18.92 -18.40
N ALA A 622 -6.38 -18.79 -17.86
CA ALA A 622 -7.16 -17.55 -17.86
C ALA A 622 -8.00 -17.46 -16.59
N GLY A 623 -8.12 -16.27 -16.07
CA GLY A 623 -8.95 -15.97 -14.91
C GLY A 623 -9.68 -14.64 -15.10
N VAL A 624 -10.89 -14.52 -14.59
CA VAL A 624 -11.65 -13.28 -14.56
C VAL A 624 -12.42 -13.17 -13.25
N VAL A 625 -12.39 -11.98 -12.66
CA VAL A 625 -13.29 -11.58 -11.57
C VAL A 625 -13.99 -10.31 -12.00
N GLN A 626 -15.29 -10.34 -11.99
CA GLN A 626 -16.12 -9.19 -12.30
C GLN A 626 -17.10 -8.94 -11.16
N ASP A 627 -16.97 -7.77 -10.54
CA ASP A 627 -17.89 -7.24 -9.54
C ASP A 627 -18.73 -6.14 -10.17
N ASP A 628 -20.04 -6.31 -10.12
CA ASP A 628 -21.03 -5.32 -10.53
C ASP A 628 -21.78 -4.85 -9.28
N TYR A 629 -21.61 -3.57 -8.94
CA TYR A 629 -22.23 -2.90 -7.80
C TYR A 629 -23.41 -2.02 -8.20
N ASN A 630 -23.70 -1.93 -9.49
CA ASN A 630 -24.76 -1.12 -10.04
C ASN A 630 -26.07 -1.91 -10.21
N ARG A 631 -26.56 -2.52 -9.12
CA ARG A 631 -27.76 -3.36 -9.21
C ARG A 631 -28.98 -2.74 -8.57
N ARG A 632 -30.12 -3.02 -9.22
CA ARG A 632 -31.43 -2.82 -8.65
C ARG A 632 -31.64 -3.79 -7.49
N GLY A 633 -32.03 -3.32 -6.32
CA GLY A 633 -32.36 -4.18 -5.19
C GLY A 633 -31.83 -3.72 -3.85
N ASP A 634 -30.98 -2.69 -3.81
CA ASP A 634 -30.60 -1.97 -2.61
C ASP A 634 -31.66 -0.90 -2.20
N GLY A 635 -32.88 -1.03 -2.69
CA GLY A 635 -33.98 -0.11 -2.40
C GLY A 635 -33.96 1.17 -3.23
N ASN A 636 -32.87 1.48 -3.91
CA ASN A 636 -32.64 2.72 -4.65
C ASN A 636 -32.30 2.46 -6.11
N SER A 637 -33.32 2.27 -6.88
CA SER A 637 -33.19 2.04 -8.31
C SER A 637 -33.21 3.36 -9.10
N LEU A 638 -32.17 4.15 -8.99
CA LEU A 638 -31.89 5.11 -10.05
C LEU A 638 -30.85 4.48 -10.98
N THR A 639 -31.34 4.15 -12.18
CA THR A 639 -30.46 3.60 -13.22
C THR A 639 -29.44 4.66 -13.65
N PRO A 640 -28.23 4.28 -14.07
CA PRO A 640 -27.28 5.21 -14.69
C PRO A 640 -27.85 5.99 -15.87
N LEU A 641 -28.89 5.49 -16.51
CA LEU A 641 -29.62 6.17 -17.59
C LEU A 641 -30.28 7.48 -17.13
N ASN A 642 -30.78 7.56 -15.91
CA ASN A 642 -31.36 8.80 -15.38
C ASN A 642 -30.28 9.87 -15.10
N TYR A 643 -29.06 9.45 -14.94
CA TYR A 643 -27.88 10.26 -14.85
C TYR A 643 -27.59 11.07 -16.13
N LEU A 644 -27.69 10.37 -17.26
CA LEU A 644 -27.36 10.96 -18.58
C LEU A 644 -28.54 11.77 -19.18
N THR A 645 -29.74 11.52 -18.75
CA THR A 645 -30.93 12.16 -19.36
C THR A 645 -31.47 13.38 -18.62
N GLY A 646 -30.86 13.70 -17.48
CA GLY A 646 -31.21 14.92 -16.71
C GLY A 646 -32.62 14.99 -16.11
N ALA A 647 -33.50 14.05 -16.45
CA ALA A 647 -34.91 14.14 -16.10
C ALA A 647 -35.22 14.00 -14.60
N ASN A 648 -34.31 13.41 -13.81
CA ASN A 648 -34.50 13.21 -12.38
C ASN A 648 -33.30 13.72 -11.51
N ALA A 649 -32.28 14.28 -12.12
CA ALA A 649 -31.08 14.74 -11.42
C ALA A 649 -31.37 15.94 -10.50
N THR A 650 -32.41 16.72 -10.82
CA THR A 650 -32.85 17.88 -10.04
C THR A 650 -33.84 17.54 -8.94
N THR A 651 -34.39 16.32 -8.94
CA THR A 651 -35.46 15.92 -8.02
C THR A 651 -35.07 14.87 -7.00
N SER A 652 -33.90 14.22 -7.14
CA SER A 652 -33.40 13.23 -6.20
C SER A 652 -31.91 13.37 -6.00
N PRO A 653 -31.45 14.22 -5.08
CA PRO A 653 -30.06 14.35 -4.70
C PRO A 653 -29.49 13.10 -3.99
N TYR A 654 -30.30 12.08 -3.74
CA TYR A 654 -30.02 10.97 -2.83
C TYR A 654 -29.78 9.64 -3.50
N TYR A 655 -29.36 9.58 -4.76
CA TYR A 655 -28.99 8.28 -5.32
C TYR A 655 -27.58 7.89 -4.91
N LEU A 656 -27.37 6.58 -4.79
CA LEU A 656 -26.07 6.06 -4.40
C LEU A 656 -25.01 6.34 -5.47
N TYR A 657 -23.98 7.03 -5.12
CA TYR A 657 -22.75 7.21 -5.89
C TYR A 657 -21.65 6.28 -5.33
N GLY A 658 -20.43 6.37 -5.78
CA GLY A 658 -19.30 5.52 -5.35
C GLY A 658 -18.97 4.44 -6.37
N ILE A 659 -18.62 3.25 -5.90
CA ILE A 659 -18.16 2.18 -6.78
C ILE A 659 -19.30 1.61 -7.63
N LEU A 660 -19.04 1.47 -8.93
CA LEU A 660 -19.98 0.88 -9.87
C LEU A 660 -19.54 -0.49 -10.38
N LYS A 661 -18.25 -0.63 -10.67
CA LYS A 661 -17.72 -1.84 -11.28
C LYS A 661 -16.26 -2.03 -10.90
N ASP A 662 -15.88 -3.28 -10.69
CA ASP A 662 -14.48 -3.70 -10.51
C ASP A 662 -14.28 -4.98 -11.33
N ILE A 663 -13.32 -4.96 -12.25
CA ILE A 663 -12.99 -6.09 -13.11
C ILE A 663 -11.50 -6.33 -13.02
N SER A 664 -11.14 -7.60 -12.82
CA SER A 664 -9.78 -8.05 -13.06
C SER A 664 -9.80 -9.29 -13.93
N TYR A 665 -8.91 -9.35 -14.89
CA TYR A 665 -8.67 -10.59 -15.63
C TYR A 665 -7.18 -10.78 -15.86
N ASN A 666 -6.81 -12.04 -15.95
CA ASN A 666 -5.46 -12.44 -16.27
C ASN A 666 -5.51 -13.63 -17.23
N TYR A 667 -4.54 -13.69 -18.11
CA TYR A 667 -4.34 -14.84 -18.97
C TYR A 667 -2.86 -15.01 -19.31
N GLY A 668 -2.50 -16.20 -19.67
CA GLY A 668 -1.12 -16.48 -20.05
C GLY A 668 -0.97 -17.83 -20.71
N ALA A 669 0.19 -18.00 -21.32
CA ALA A 669 0.59 -19.24 -21.95
C ALA A 669 2.07 -19.50 -21.72
N GLY A 670 2.44 -20.77 -21.64
CA GLY A 670 3.81 -21.21 -21.49
C GLY A 670 4.12 -22.43 -22.37
N ALA A 671 5.36 -22.55 -22.75
CA ALA A 671 5.88 -23.70 -23.48
C ALA A 671 7.25 -24.09 -22.93
N ASP A 672 7.40 -25.37 -22.58
CA ASP A 672 8.66 -25.99 -22.20
C ASP A 672 9.01 -27.04 -23.24
N TYR A 673 10.16 -26.91 -23.87
CA TYR A 673 10.60 -27.80 -24.93
C TYR A 673 12.00 -28.36 -24.67
N ALA A 674 12.08 -29.66 -24.38
CA ALA A 674 13.34 -30.37 -24.31
C ALA A 674 13.86 -30.72 -25.72
N VAL A 675 14.68 -29.84 -26.28
CA VAL A 675 15.33 -30.02 -27.59
C VAL A 675 16.12 -31.33 -27.59
N SER A 676 16.83 -31.57 -26.50
CA SER A 676 17.60 -32.77 -26.24
C SER A 676 17.60 -33.09 -24.75
N HIS A 677 18.23 -34.19 -24.33
CA HIS A 677 18.46 -34.45 -22.90
C HIS A 677 19.38 -33.46 -22.22
N GLN A 678 19.99 -32.54 -22.98
CA GLN A 678 20.94 -31.57 -22.48
C GLN A 678 20.42 -30.14 -22.58
N VAL A 679 19.42 -29.87 -23.40
CA VAL A 679 18.93 -28.52 -23.66
C VAL A 679 17.41 -28.48 -23.55
N SER A 680 16.92 -27.61 -22.68
CA SER A 680 15.51 -27.25 -22.53
C SER A 680 15.33 -25.76 -22.82
N LEU A 681 14.33 -25.45 -23.63
CA LEU A 681 13.89 -24.07 -23.89
C LEU A 681 12.56 -23.84 -23.17
N PHE A 682 12.39 -22.66 -22.63
CA PHE A 682 11.11 -22.24 -22.06
C PHE A 682 10.71 -20.85 -22.52
N ALA A 683 9.43 -20.65 -22.68
CA ALA A 683 8.83 -19.35 -22.98
C ALA A 683 7.52 -19.21 -22.22
N GLU A 684 7.32 -18.08 -21.57
CA GLU A 684 6.12 -17.76 -20.80
C GLU A 684 5.66 -16.35 -21.11
N TYR A 685 4.36 -16.20 -21.18
CA TYR A 685 3.68 -14.91 -21.27
C TYR A 685 2.53 -14.85 -20.27
N SER A 686 2.39 -13.74 -19.59
CA SER A 686 1.21 -13.43 -18.80
C SER A 686 0.78 -11.98 -18.97
N HIS A 687 -0.52 -11.78 -18.98
CA HIS A 687 -1.17 -10.48 -19.00
C HIS A 687 -2.13 -10.38 -17.80
N GLU A 688 -2.06 -9.25 -17.11
CA GLU A 688 -3.00 -8.90 -16.04
C GLU A 688 -3.63 -7.54 -16.37
N HIS A 689 -4.94 -7.43 -16.17
CA HIS A 689 -5.68 -6.19 -16.35
C HIS A 689 -6.62 -5.97 -15.18
N TYR A 690 -6.62 -4.73 -14.69
CA TYR A 690 -7.51 -4.25 -13.63
C TYR A 690 -8.27 -3.05 -14.15
N TYR A 691 -9.56 -2.99 -13.88
CA TYR A 691 -10.42 -1.89 -14.28
C TYR A 691 -11.43 -1.62 -13.17
N ARG A 692 -11.41 -0.40 -12.67
CA ARG A 692 -12.40 0.07 -11.70
C ARG A 692 -13.12 1.28 -12.25
N ARG A 693 -14.42 1.34 -11.98
CA ARG A 693 -15.27 2.47 -12.33
C ARG A 693 -16.00 2.94 -11.09
N LEU A 694 -15.92 4.23 -10.80
CA LEU A 694 -16.59 4.86 -9.68
C LEU A 694 -17.16 6.23 -10.07
N ILE A 695 -18.15 6.67 -9.32
CA ILE A 695 -18.66 8.03 -9.37
C ILE A 695 -18.34 8.69 -8.06
N SER A 696 -17.77 9.89 -8.13
CA SER A 696 -17.51 10.75 -6.99
C SER A 696 -18.36 12.00 -7.08
N ARG A 697 -18.65 12.60 -5.94
CA ARG A 697 -19.44 13.80 -5.82
C ARG A 697 -18.75 14.83 -4.96
N TYR A 698 -18.79 16.10 -5.38
CA TYR A 698 -18.46 17.21 -4.50
C TYR A 698 -19.78 17.72 -3.86
N ARG A 699 -19.83 17.65 -2.55
CA ARG A 699 -20.95 18.14 -1.78
C ARG A 699 -20.75 19.59 -1.38
N VAL A 700 -21.77 20.38 -1.66
CA VAL A 700 -21.84 21.76 -1.16
C VAL A 700 -22.86 21.77 -0.04
N PRO A 701 -22.53 22.28 1.15
CA PRO A 701 -23.49 22.41 2.24
C PRO A 701 -24.63 23.30 1.77
N THR A 702 -25.85 22.82 1.96
CA THR A 702 -27.00 23.56 1.49
C THR A 702 -27.77 24.18 2.61
N THR A 703 -27.77 25.49 2.64
CA THR A 703 -28.83 26.27 3.25
C THR A 703 -29.98 26.53 2.26
N ALA A 704 -29.89 26.05 1.02
CA ALA A 704 -30.84 26.24 -0.04
C ALA A 704 -31.13 24.93 -0.77
N ALA A 705 -32.37 24.67 -1.11
CA ALA A 705 -32.78 23.60 -1.98
C ALA A 705 -31.94 23.59 -3.28
N GLY A 706 -31.05 22.59 -3.43
CA GLY A 706 -30.23 22.40 -4.63
C GLY A 706 -28.74 22.38 -4.45
N GLY A 707 -28.20 22.47 -3.25
CA GLY A 707 -26.76 22.49 -3.05
C GLY A 707 -26.05 21.15 -3.22
N ASP A 708 -26.69 20.05 -2.86
CA ASP A 708 -26.19 18.72 -3.21
C ASP A 708 -26.81 18.25 -4.52
N SER A 709 -26.10 18.36 -5.60
CA SER A 709 -26.62 18.10 -6.94
C SER A 709 -25.73 17.08 -7.66
N SER A 710 -26.36 16.21 -8.42
CA SER A 710 -25.68 15.34 -9.38
C SER A 710 -24.89 16.10 -10.45
N ASN A 711 -25.13 17.42 -10.59
CA ASN A 711 -24.30 18.27 -11.41
C ASN A 711 -22.86 18.42 -10.88
N ASN A 712 -22.61 18.03 -9.65
CA ASN A 712 -21.29 18.05 -9.02
C ASN A 712 -20.59 16.68 -9.11
N ASP A 713 -21.13 15.77 -9.89
CA ASP A 713 -20.59 14.42 -10.01
C ASP A 713 -19.57 14.31 -11.13
N TRP A 714 -18.58 13.45 -10.89
CA TRP A 714 -17.66 13.02 -11.93
C TRP A 714 -17.46 11.50 -11.88
N GLU A 715 -17.25 10.92 -13.03
CA GLU A 715 -16.89 9.52 -13.19
C GLU A 715 -15.38 9.38 -13.27
N SER A 716 -14.84 8.42 -12.57
CA SER A 716 -13.42 8.03 -12.70
C SER A 716 -13.32 6.57 -13.07
N THR A 717 -12.40 6.27 -14.01
CA THR A 717 -12.00 4.91 -14.35
C THR A 717 -10.49 4.77 -14.16
N THR A 718 -10.07 3.65 -13.57
CA THR A 718 -8.66 3.36 -13.30
C THR A 718 -8.27 2.05 -13.99
N PRO A 719 -7.97 2.08 -15.31
CA PRO A 719 -7.40 0.92 -16.00
C PRO A 719 -5.93 0.77 -15.65
N GLU A 720 -5.53 -0.44 -15.28
CA GLU A 720 -4.15 -0.85 -15.03
C GLU A 720 -3.89 -2.15 -15.77
N GLN A 721 -2.70 -2.29 -16.35
CA GLN A 721 -2.31 -3.52 -17.02
C GLN A 721 -0.83 -3.83 -16.80
N VAL A 722 -0.52 -5.11 -16.77
CA VAL A 722 0.85 -5.62 -16.65
C VAL A 722 1.04 -6.78 -17.61
N ASP A 723 2.06 -6.69 -18.43
CA ASP A 723 2.52 -7.75 -19.32
C ASP A 723 3.86 -8.28 -18.83
N VAL A 724 4.00 -9.61 -18.76
CA VAL A 724 5.26 -10.27 -18.43
C VAL A 724 5.59 -11.27 -19.52
N TRP A 725 6.78 -11.14 -20.09
CA TRP A 725 7.34 -12.05 -21.07
C TRP A 725 8.63 -12.64 -20.50
N THR A 726 8.75 -13.96 -20.51
CA THR A 726 9.98 -14.64 -20.14
C THR A 726 10.35 -15.66 -21.22
N VAL A 727 11.59 -15.62 -21.68
CA VAL A 727 12.14 -16.64 -22.58
C VAL A 727 13.50 -17.04 -22.07
N GLY A 728 13.84 -18.33 -22.18
CA GLY A 728 15.12 -18.80 -21.67
C GLY A 728 15.48 -20.21 -22.12
N ALA A 729 16.66 -20.60 -21.67
CA ALA A 729 17.21 -21.92 -21.93
C ALA A 729 17.99 -22.45 -20.75
N ASP A 730 17.80 -23.71 -20.46
CA ASP A 730 18.59 -24.51 -19.55
C ASP A 730 19.43 -25.51 -20.33
N THR A 731 20.73 -25.53 -20.07
CA THR A 731 21.67 -26.41 -20.77
C THR A 731 22.48 -27.23 -19.75
N TYR A 732 22.56 -28.54 -19.97
CA TYR A 732 23.28 -29.50 -19.15
C TYR A 732 24.24 -30.27 -20.05
N VAL A 733 25.53 -29.96 -20.01
CA VAL A 733 26.52 -30.68 -20.81
C VAL A 733 27.19 -31.75 -19.95
N GLY A 734 26.89 -33.01 -20.27
CA GLY A 734 27.26 -34.12 -19.40
C GLY A 734 26.66 -33.98 -18.01
N LYS A 735 27.38 -34.43 -16.97
CA LYS A 735 26.97 -34.26 -15.55
C LYS A 735 27.72 -33.13 -14.86
N LYS A 736 28.40 -32.26 -15.63
CA LYS A 736 29.37 -31.32 -15.06
C LYS A 736 29.05 -29.84 -15.33
N VAL A 737 28.44 -29.51 -16.46
CA VAL A 737 28.18 -28.12 -16.86
C VAL A 737 26.69 -27.84 -16.77
N TYR A 738 26.35 -26.75 -16.10
CA TYR A 738 25.00 -26.20 -16.03
C TYR A 738 25.06 -24.76 -16.50
N PHE A 739 24.24 -24.43 -17.48
CA PHE A 739 24.11 -23.07 -17.98
C PHE A 739 22.64 -22.72 -18.13
N THR A 740 22.20 -21.68 -17.44
CA THR A 740 20.86 -21.11 -17.52
C THR A 740 20.96 -19.69 -18.01
N THR A 741 20.16 -19.33 -18.98
CA THR A 741 20.02 -17.96 -19.44
C THR A 741 18.55 -17.65 -19.67
N TYR A 742 18.15 -16.43 -19.31
CA TYR A 742 16.80 -15.95 -19.59
C TYR A 742 16.75 -14.45 -19.80
N TYR A 743 15.71 -14.04 -20.49
CA TYR A 743 15.28 -12.66 -20.62
C TYR A 743 13.86 -12.55 -20.12
N THR A 744 13.62 -11.54 -19.26
CA THR A 744 12.27 -11.18 -18.78
C THR A 744 12.01 -9.71 -19.07
N LEU A 745 10.83 -9.43 -19.64
CA LEU A 745 10.25 -8.09 -19.74
C LEU A 745 9.00 -8.02 -18.87
N THR A 746 8.97 -7.08 -17.94
CA THR A 746 7.76 -6.70 -17.23
C THR A 746 7.39 -5.28 -17.64
N ALA A 747 6.20 -5.11 -18.22
CA ALA A 747 5.70 -3.82 -18.68
C ALA A 747 4.35 -3.53 -18.02
N GLY A 748 4.28 -2.46 -17.26
CA GLY A 748 3.08 -2.02 -16.57
C GLY A 748 2.66 -0.61 -16.99
N THR A 749 1.36 -0.39 -17.11
CA THR A 749 0.77 0.94 -17.29
C THR A 749 -0.42 1.11 -16.36
N ALA A 750 -0.60 2.33 -15.85
CA ALA A 750 -1.73 2.71 -15.03
C ALA A 750 -2.25 4.09 -15.42
N ASN A 751 -3.57 4.21 -15.53
CA ASN A 751 -4.23 5.45 -15.87
C ASN A 751 -5.30 5.80 -14.85
N THR A 752 -5.55 7.09 -14.65
CA THR A 752 -6.76 7.61 -14.01
C THR A 752 -7.44 8.56 -14.98
N LEU A 753 -8.54 8.07 -15.54
CA LEU A 753 -9.35 8.82 -16.51
C LEU A 753 -10.59 9.33 -15.78
N SER A 754 -10.84 10.63 -15.83
CA SER A 754 -11.97 11.25 -15.17
C SER A 754 -12.77 12.09 -16.15
N ARG A 755 -14.08 12.05 -16.03
CA ARG A 755 -14.98 12.91 -16.78
C ARG A 755 -16.07 13.48 -15.88
N PHE A 756 -16.40 14.71 -16.11
CA PHE A 756 -17.50 15.39 -15.42
C PHE A 756 -18.86 14.86 -15.93
N LEU A 757 -19.81 14.67 -15.03
CA LEU A 757 -21.13 14.13 -15.34
C LEU A 757 -22.24 15.17 -15.27
N GLY A 758 -21.91 16.45 -15.11
CA GLY A 758 -22.89 17.55 -14.98
C GLY A 758 -24.02 17.47 -16.02
N VAL A 759 -25.24 17.68 -15.57
CA VAL A 759 -26.46 17.76 -16.37
C VAL A 759 -26.80 19.24 -16.60
N ASN A 760 -27.67 19.57 -17.45
CA ASN A 760 -28.02 20.89 -17.94
C ASN A 760 -27.13 21.47 -19.04
N GLY A 761 -27.00 20.71 -20.11
CA GLY A 761 -26.39 21.20 -21.34
C GLY A 761 -24.86 21.21 -21.33
N VAL A 762 -24.25 20.62 -20.36
CA VAL A 762 -22.79 20.42 -20.36
C VAL A 762 -22.47 19.17 -21.15
N ASP A 763 -22.01 19.36 -22.37
CA ASP A 763 -21.42 18.28 -23.16
C ASP A 763 -20.06 17.92 -22.56
N PRO A 764 -19.85 16.66 -22.11
CA PRO A 764 -18.52 16.20 -21.64
C PRO A 764 -17.42 16.35 -22.72
N ASN A 765 -17.79 16.54 -23.99
CA ASN A 765 -16.87 16.83 -25.08
C ASN A 765 -16.62 18.35 -25.30
N GLY A 766 -17.26 19.22 -24.52
CA GLY A 766 -16.92 20.64 -24.46
C GLY A 766 -17.60 21.51 -25.53
N THR A 767 -18.64 21.01 -26.23
CA THR A 767 -19.31 21.77 -27.28
C THR A 767 -20.47 22.66 -26.79
N ASN A 768 -21.09 22.34 -25.66
CA ASN A 768 -22.24 23.07 -25.09
C ASN A 768 -22.06 23.42 -23.63
N CYS A 769 -21.00 24.11 -23.27
CA CYS A 769 -20.73 24.48 -21.90
C CYS A 769 -21.33 25.83 -21.54
N ALA A 770 -22.21 25.84 -20.56
CA ALA A 770 -22.77 27.07 -19.99
C ALA A 770 -21.84 27.77 -18.97
N PHE A 771 -20.60 27.33 -18.83
CA PHE A 771 -19.66 27.93 -17.91
C PHE A 771 -19.19 29.29 -18.42
N GLN A 772 -19.50 30.33 -17.68
CA GLN A 772 -19.10 31.71 -18.00
C GLN A 772 -17.96 32.20 -17.09
N ILE A 773 -16.82 32.51 -17.69
CA ILE A 773 -15.79 33.30 -17.03
C ILE A 773 -15.96 34.74 -17.46
N GLY A 774 -16.28 35.62 -16.52
CA GLY A 774 -16.48 37.06 -16.83
C GLY A 774 -17.62 37.35 -17.82
N GLY A 775 -18.67 36.51 -17.85
CA GLY A 775 -19.81 36.68 -18.74
C GLY A 775 -19.65 36.11 -20.14
N VAL A 776 -18.53 35.44 -20.44
CA VAL A 776 -18.27 34.84 -21.77
C VAL A 776 -18.24 33.30 -21.63
N ASN A 777 -18.98 32.60 -22.52
CA ASN A 777 -18.94 31.17 -22.61
C ASN A 777 -17.54 30.68 -23.03
N ASN A 778 -16.91 29.88 -22.21
CA ASN A 778 -15.56 29.36 -22.47
C ASN A 778 -15.60 27.85 -22.74
N ALA A 779 -15.69 27.47 -23.98
CA ALA A 779 -15.71 26.06 -24.40
C ALA A 779 -14.46 25.27 -24.01
N ALA A 780 -13.30 25.93 -23.88
CA ALA A 780 -12.07 25.28 -23.46
C ALA A 780 -12.05 24.99 -21.94
N GLY A 781 -12.77 25.80 -21.14
CA GLY A 781 -12.93 25.59 -19.70
C GLY A 781 -13.80 24.38 -19.36
N CYS A 782 -14.64 23.91 -20.28
CA CYS A 782 -15.59 22.83 -20.03
C CYS A 782 -14.97 21.44 -19.82
N ARG A 783 -13.81 21.20 -20.35
CA ARG A 783 -13.03 19.98 -20.09
C ARG A 783 -12.43 19.92 -18.70
N PHE A 784 -12.40 21.05 -18.02
CA PHE A 784 -11.74 21.25 -16.73
C PHE A 784 -12.68 21.93 -15.73
N LEU A 785 -13.96 21.66 -15.81
CA LEU A 785 -14.93 22.32 -14.95
C LEU A 785 -14.64 22.04 -13.49
N LEU A 786 -14.34 23.11 -12.79
CA LEU A 786 -14.49 23.18 -11.35
C LEU A 786 -15.93 23.52 -11.00
N VAL A 787 -16.60 22.59 -10.38
CA VAL A 787 -17.80 22.90 -9.65
C VAL A 787 -17.43 22.93 -8.17
N GLY A 788 -17.57 24.05 -7.54
CA GLY A 788 -17.22 24.22 -6.12
C GLY A 788 -15.76 23.95 -5.77
N GLY A 789 -14.81 24.09 -6.71
CA GLY A 789 -13.38 23.86 -6.46
C GLY A 789 -12.85 22.46 -6.88
N THR A 790 -13.68 21.59 -7.43
CA THR A 790 -13.29 20.24 -7.84
C THR A 790 -13.07 20.13 -9.34
N ALA A 791 -11.95 19.53 -9.77
CA ALA A 791 -11.67 19.27 -11.18
C ALA A 791 -11.78 17.77 -11.48
N ALA A 792 -12.49 17.44 -12.53
CA ALA A 792 -12.51 16.11 -13.10
C ALA A 792 -11.69 16.11 -14.40
N THR A 793 -10.50 15.57 -14.35
CA THR A 793 -9.55 15.57 -15.47
C THR A 793 -8.77 14.29 -15.52
N ASN A 794 -8.30 13.94 -16.73
CA ASN A 794 -7.45 12.79 -16.92
C ASN A 794 -6.06 13.06 -16.37
N TYR A 795 -5.52 12.08 -15.63
CA TYR A 795 -4.12 12.08 -15.25
C TYR A 795 -3.26 11.47 -16.35
N PRO A 796 -1.99 11.87 -16.46
CA PRO A 796 -1.04 11.22 -17.37
C PRO A 796 -0.85 9.75 -17.01
N GLU A 797 -0.53 8.95 -18.03
CA GLU A 797 -0.23 7.54 -17.84
C GLU A 797 1.06 7.33 -17.04
N SER A 798 0.98 6.52 -16.00
CA SER A 798 2.14 6.02 -15.29
C SER A 798 2.63 4.75 -16.00
N VAL A 799 3.93 4.69 -16.28
CA VAL A 799 4.57 3.59 -17.01
C VAL A 799 5.71 3.01 -16.19
N SER A 800 5.79 1.70 -16.13
CA SER A 800 6.89 0.97 -15.51
C SER A 800 7.33 -0.16 -16.44
N ARG A 801 8.60 -0.19 -16.84
CA ARG A 801 9.17 -1.25 -17.68
C ARG A 801 10.46 -1.76 -17.06
N LEU A 802 10.56 -3.06 -16.90
CA LEU A 802 11.76 -3.73 -16.40
C LEU A 802 12.20 -4.79 -17.42
N HIS A 803 13.36 -4.57 -18.00
CA HIS A 803 14.06 -5.58 -18.80
C HIS A 803 15.12 -6.23 -17.94
N GLU A 804 15.10 -7.55 -17.87
CA GLU A 804 16.13 -8.33 -17.17
C GLU A 804 16.71 -9.40 -18.09
N VAL A 805 18.04 -9.43 -18.17
CA VAL A 805 18.78 -10.54 -18.76
C VAL A 805 19.60 -11.18 -17.64
N ALA A 806 19.56 -12.49 -17.52
CA ALA A 806 20.39 -13.23 -16.60
C ALA A 806 21.07 -14.41 -17.31
N ALA A 807 22.31 -14.67 -16.94
CA ALA A 807 23.06 -15.83 -17.35
C ALA A 807 23.83 -16.40 -16.14
N VAL A 808 23.64 -17.67 -15.89
CA VAL A 808 24.26 -18.40 -14.78
C VAL A 808 25.02 -19.61 -15.35
N PHE A 809 26.30 -19.62 -15.18
CA PHE A 809 27.17 -20.73 -15.54
C PHE A 809 27.70 -21.40 -14.28
N LYS A 810 27.59 -22.72 -14.20
CA LYS A 810 28.06 -23.52 -13.08
C LYS A 810 28.79 -24.76 -13.59
N TYR A 811 29.96 -25.00 -13.06
CA TYR A 811 30.80 -26.11 -13.45
C TYR A 811 31.14 -27.01 -12.27
N LYS A 812 30.82 -28.28 -12.35
CA LYS A 812 31.14 -29.30 -11.36
C LYS A 812 32.57 -29.78 -11.55
N LEU A 813 33.55 -29.03 -10.97
CA LEU A 813 34.97 -29.32 -11.11
C LEU A 813 35.34 -30.68 -10.46
N THR A 814 34.92 -30.86 -9.20
CA THR A 814 35.02 -32.09 -8.44
C THR A 814 33.67 -32.46 -7.82
N LYS A 815 33.59 -33.56 -7.07
CA LYS A 815 32.39 -33.91 -6.28
C LYS A 815 32.01 -32.75 -5.31
N ASN A 816 33.01 -32.08 -4.78
CA ASN A 816 32.87 -31.12 -3.69
C ASN A 816 33.01 -29.68 -4.11
N LEU A 817 33.55 -29.39 -5.29
CA LEU A 817 33.94 -28.03 -5.68
C LEU A 817 33.29 -27.61 -6.98
N TRP A 818 32.42 -26.54 -6.94
CA TRP A 818 31.66 -26.09 -8.08
C TRP A 818 31.79 -24.56 -8.25
N PRO A 819 32.68 -24.07 -9.12
CA PRO A 819 32.71 -22.69 -9.51
C PRO A 819 31.44 -22.30 -10.26
N LYS A 820 30.97 -21.08 -9.99
CA LYS A 820 29.76 -20.50 -10.56
C LYS A 820 30.02 -19.04 -10.95
N PHE A 821 29.56 -18.67 -12.12
CA PHE A 821 29.58 -17.32 -12.64
C PHE A 821 28.14 -16.88 -12.91
N GLU A 822 27.81 -15.67 -12.49
CA GLU A 822 26.49 -15.10 -12.72
C GLU A 822 26.66 -13.69 -13.29
N PHE A 823 25.92 -13.45 -14.36
CA PHE A 823 25.76 -12.13 -14.97
C PHE A 823 24.29 -11.76 -14.93
N ARG A 824 23.99 -10.51 -14.59
CA ARG A 824 22.66 -9.91 -14.73
C ARG A 824 22.75 -8.52 -15.29
N TYR A 825 21.84 -8.19 -16.16
CA TYR A 825 21.57 -6.85 -16.64
C TYR A 825 20.12 -6.52 -16.33
N GLN A 826 19.88 -5.32 -15.81
CA GLN A 826 18.54 -4.78 -15.60
C GLN A 826 18.49 -3.36 -16.17
N GLN A 827 17.43 -3.08 -16.91
CA GLN A 827 17.02 -1.75 -17.30
C GLN A 827 15.63 -1.50 -16.75
N PHE A 828 15.48 -0.44 -15.98
CA PHE A 828 14.21 -0.03 -15.42
C PHE A 828 13.85 1.35 -15.94
N ASP A 829 12.74 1.43 -16.67
CA ASP A 829 12.16 2.67 -17.17
C ASP A 829 10.89 2.97 -16.37
N TYR A 830 10.88 4.13 -15.71
CA TYR A 830 9.78 4.55 -14.88
C TYR A 830 9.34 5.98 -15.21
N LYS A 831 8.05 6.17 -15.36
CA LYS A 831 7.43 7.48 -15.54
C LYS A 831 6.21 7.56 -14.65
N ASP A 832 6.23 8.51 -13.72
CA ASP A 832 5.13 8.77 -12.80
C ASP A 832 4.63 10.19 -12.97
N GLN A 833 3.33 10.33 -13.09
CA GLN A 833 2.66 11.61 -13.19
C GLN A 833 2.80 12.47 -11.93
N GLN A 834 2.90 11.84 -10.75
CA GLN A 834 2.91 12.55 -9.46
C GLN A 834 4.18 13.37 -9.27
N THR A 835 5.30 12.92 -9.83
CA THR A 835 6.60 13.56 -9.66
C THR A 835 7.05 14.36 -10.87
N SER A 836 6.51 14.06 -12.06
CA SER A 836 6.97 14.60 -13.33
C SER A 836 6.88 16.12 -13.50
N PRO A 837 5.83 16.83 -13.01
CA PRO A 837 5.72 18.29 -13.16
C PRO A 837 6.21 19.08 -11.94
N MET A 838 6.59 18.44 -10.86
CA MET A 838 6.93 19.10 -9.61
C MET A 838 8.39 19.55 -9.58
N THR A 839 8.64 20.75 -9.10
CA THR A 839 9.96 21.13 -8.63
C THR A 839 10.23 20.34 -7.36
N GLN A 840 11.31 19.58 -7.31
CA GLN A 840 11.50 18.56 -6.30
C GLN A 840 11.45 19.02 -4.86
N TYR A 841 11.86 20.21 -4.56
CA TYR A 841 11.98 20.66 -3.18
C TYR A 841 11.02 21.80 -2.84
N MET A 842 10.27 22.25 -3.81
CA MET A 842 9.33 23.36 -3.67
C MET A 842 8.06 23.08 -4.45
N GLY A 843 6.93 23.53 -3.92
CA GLY A 843 5.69 23.58 -4.69
C GLY A 843 5.80 24.52 -5.88
N CYS A 844 4.93 24.33 -6.85
CA CYS A 844 4.81 25.25 -7.97
C CYS A 844 4.30 26.59 -7.46
N VAL A 845 5.02 27.67 -7.77
CA VAL A 845 4.68 29.02 -7.32
C VAL A 845 3.88 29.74 -8.39
N SER A 846 2.64 30.09 -8.09
CA SER A 846 1.91 31.12 -8.83
C SER A 846 2.17 32.49 -8.14
N GLY A 847 3.10 33.23 -8.61
CA GLY A 847 3.30 34.56 -8.11
C GLY A 847 2.51 35.60 -8.90
N ALA A 848 2.15 36.70 -8.29
CA ALA A 848 1.69 37.92 -8.98
C ALA A 848 2.80 38.58 -9.84
N GLY A 849 3.78 37.80 -10.24
CA GLY A 849 4.93 38.13 -11.03
C GLY A 849 4.94 37.52 -12.41
N THR A 850 5.99 37.75 -13.11
CA THR A 850 6.16 37.31 -14.52
C THR A 850 6.01 35.78 -14.64
N PRO A 851 5.17 35.26 -15.54
CA PRO A 851 5.06 33.85 -15.84
C PRO A 851 6.43 33.23 -16.15
N GLY A 852 6.74 32.07 -15.60
CA GLY A 852 8.00 31.36 -15.84
C GLY A 852 9.16 31.76 -14.95
N SER A 853 8.97 32.58 -13.93
CA SER A 853 10.03 33.00 -13.01
C SER A 853 10.48 31.92 -12.03
N VAL A 854 9.76 30.80 -11.95
CA VAL A 854 10.09 29.66 -11.07
C VAL A 854 10.36 28.41 -11.90
N PRO A 855 11.55 27.84 -11.76
CA PRO A 855 11.89 26.59 -12.43
C PRO A 855 10.93 25.45 -12.06
N GLY A 856 10.46 24.70 -13.04
CA GLY A 856 9.59 23.56 -12.84
C GLY A 856 8.09 23.86 -12.87
N CYS A 857 7.65 25.13 -12.81
CA CYS A 857 6.26 25.49 -13.08
C CYS A 857 6.11 25.74 -14.59
N PRO A 858 5.24 25.02 -15.30
CA PRO A 858 4.92 25.35 -16.70
C PRO A 858 4.38 26.77 -16.79
N VAL A 859 4.89 27.53 -17.74
CA VAL A 859 4.48 28.94 -18.00
C VAL A 859 2.96 29.07 -18.17
N ALA A 860 2.33 28.04 -18.69
CA ALA A 860 0.88 27.95 -18.86
C ALA A 860 0.07 28.00 -17.57
N MET A 861 0.67 27.71 -16.42
CA MET A 861 -0.01 27.82 -15.13
C MET A 861 -0.16 29.27 -14.64
N LEU A 862 0.54 30.20 -15.25
CA LEU A 862 0.78 31.54 -14.71
C LEU A 862 0.16 32.63 -15.55
N THR A 863 -0.89 32.35 -16.34
CA THR A 863 -1.55 33.42 -17.10
C THR A 863 -2.10 34.50 -16.20
N ALA A 864 -1.47 35.65 -16.33
CA ALA A 864 -1.83 36.84 -15.61
C ALA A 864 -3.26 37.28 -15.86
N GLY A 865 -3.93 37.68 -14.84
CA GLY A 865 -5.09 38.55 -14.98
C GLY A 865 -6.35 38.17 -14.27
N ASN A 866 -6.38 37.17 -13.43
CA ASN A 866 -7.60 36.91 -12.69
C ASN A 866 -7.33 36.75 -11.18
N SER A 867 -7.80 37.71 -10.42
CA SER A 867 -7.70 37.77 -8.96
C SER A 867 -8.65 36.83 -8.21
N ASN A 868 -9.32 35.91 -8.91
CA ASN A 868 -10.27 35.00 -8.29
C ASN A 868 -9.61 33.63 -8.08
N ALA A 869 -9.48 33.26 -6.84
CA ALA A 869 -9.08 31.94 -6.41
C ALA A 869 -9.89 30.86 -7.16
N GLY A 870 -9.23 29.84 -7.70
CA GLY A 870 -9.89 28.71 -8.33
C GLY A 870 -9.98 28.74 -9.86
N GLN A 871 -9.23 29.57 -10.55
CA GLN A 871 -9.25 29.59 -12.01
C GLN A 871 -8.18 28.72 -12.63
N PHE A 872 -8.55 28.03 -13.71
CA PHE A 872 -7.67 27.15 -14.47
C PHE A 872 -6.93 27.88 -15.57
N ALA A 873 -5.68 27.50 -15.78
CA ALA A 873 -5.00 27.83 -17.01
C ALA A 873 -5.50 26.94 -18.15
N THR A 874 -5.79 27.53 -19.30
CA THR A 874 -5.96 26.81 -20.55
C THR A 874 -4.65 26.10 -20.88
N PRO A 875 -4.66 24.81 -21.33
CA PRO A 875 -3.46 24.17 -21.83
C PRO A 875 -2.86 25.00 -22.96
N VAL A 876 -1.57 25.32 -22.86
CA VAL A 876 -0.86 25.98 -23.96
C VAL A 876 -0.65 24.96 -25.08
N PRO A 877 -0.97 25.27 -26.34
CA PRO A 877 -0.67 24.41 -27.48
C PRO A 877 0.83 24.11 -27.50
N GLY A 878 1.18 22.82 -27.43
CA GLY A 878 2.58 22.37 -27.39
C GLY A 878 3.15 22.00 -26.02
N SER A 879 2.47 22.38 -24.91
CA SER A 879 2.71 21.78 -23.60
C SER A 879 2.04 20.39 -23.56
N SER A 880 2.60 19.48 -22.81
CA SER A 880 2.01 18.15 -22.67
C SER A 880 0.51 18.27 -22.34
N PRO A 881 -0.41 17.66 -23.11
CA PRO A 881 -1.85 17.79 -22.88
C PRO A 881 -2.33 17.12 -21.60
N PHE A 882 -1.40 16.62 -20.79
CA PHE A 882 -1.66 15.70 -19.70
C PHE A 882 -1.58 16.30 -18.31
N TYR A 883 -1.23 17.56 -18.16
CA TYR A 883 -1.18 18.18 -16.84
C TYR A 883 -2.31 19.17 -16.67
N PRO A 884 -3.31 18.83 -15.86
CA PRO A 884 -4.25 19.85 -15.38
C PRO A 884 -3.46 20.79 -14.51
N THR A 885 -3.30 21.97 -15.03
CA THR A 885 -2.62 23.04 -14.35
C THR A 885 -3.60 23.71 -13.42
N PHE A 886 -3.52 23.40 -12.15
CA PHE A 886 -4.22 24.19 -11.13
C PHE A 886 -3.49 25.51 -10.99
N VAL A 887 -4.08 26.59 -11.46
CA VAL A 887 -3.67 27.93 -11.05
C VAL A 887 -4.28 28.17 -9.69
N VAL A 888 -3.52 27.95 -8.67
CA VAL A 888 -3.85 28.56 -7.40
C VAL A 888 -3.54 30.04 -7.57
N GLY A 889 -4.54 30.87 -7.71
CA GLY A 889 -4.40 32.34 -7.83
C GLY A 889 -3.91 32.99 -6.54
N ASP A 890 -3.36 32.21 -5.64
CA ASP A 890 -2.84 32.59 -4.34
C ASP A 890 -1.36 32.18 -4.25
N THR A 891 -0.58 32.95 -3.56
CA THR A 891 0.82 32.70 -3.20
C THR A 891 1.00 31.44 -2.32
N SER A 892 -0.06 30.72 -2.03
CA SER A 892 -0.09 29.55 -1.17
C SER A 892 0.76 28.37 -1.69
N ALA A 893 0.92 28.20 -3.00
CA ALA A 893 1.73 27.12 -3.55
C ALA A 893 3.23 27.20 -3.20
N VAL A 894 3.72 28.37 -2.84
CA VAL A 894 5.11 28.58 -2.35
C VAL A 894 5.37 27.99 -0.98
N ARG A 895 4.34 27.56 -0.28
CA ARG A 895 4.41 27.16 1.12
C ARG A 895 4.48 25.65 1.29
N TYR A 896 4.90 24.96 0.25
CA TYR A 896 5.11 23.52 0.27
C TYR A 896 6.57 23.19 0.02
N LEU A 897 7.17 22.43 0.93
CA LEU A 897 8.51 21.89 0.79
C LEU A 897 8.41 20.37 0.64
N PHE A 898 9.11 19.83 -0.32
CA PHE A 898 9.13 18.41 -0.61
C PHE A 898 10.52 17.82 -0.35
N LEU A 899 10.57 16.58 0.04
CA LEU A 899 11.82 15.83 0.20
C LEU A 899 12.44 15.45 -1.16
N GLY A 900 11.67 15.50 -2.24
CA GLY A 900 12.12 15.07 -3.55
C GLY A 900 12.33 13.55 -3.61
N VAL A 901 11.44 12.79 -2.98
CA VAL A 901 11.43 11.32 -3.03
C VAL A 901 11.13 10.87 -4.44
N ASP A 902 12.11 10.24 -5.08
CA ASP A 902 11.96 9.69 -6.42
C ASP A 902 12.71 8.37 -6.57
N GLN A 903 12.31 7.60 -7.56
CA GLN A 903 12.96 6.37 -7.95
C GLN A 903 13.31 6.47 -9.45
N PRO A 904 14.45 7.06 -9.79
CA PRO A 904 14.80 7.31 -11.19
C PRO A 904 14.98 6.00 -11.97
N SER A 905 14.78 6.09 -13.27
CA SER A 905 15.10 5.02 -14.21
C SER A 905 16.61 4.71 -14.18
N TYR A 906 16.97 3.44 -14.37
CA TYR A 906 18.36 3.00 -14.25
C TYR A 906 18.74 1.89 -15.25
N HIS A 907 20.03 1.82 -15.50
CA HIS A 907 20.70 0.62 -16.03
C HIS A 907 21.58 0.04 -14.92
N ALA A 908 21.51 -1.25 -14.70
CA ALA A 908 22.34 -1.93 -13.71
C ALA A 908 22.92 -3.23 -14.25
N TYR A 909 24.18 -3.42 -13.98
CA TYR A 909 24.94 -4.61 -14.32
C TYR A 909 25.45 -5.25 -13.03
N TYR A 910 25.39 -6.55 -12.97
CA TYR A 910 25.86 -7.34 -11.86
C TYR A 910 26.63 -8.54 -12.38
N VAL A 911 27.82 -8.73 -11.86
CA VAL A 911 28.66 -9.92 -12.12
C VAL A 911 29.07 -10.51 -10.79
N SER A 912 29.02 -11.81 -10.67
CA SER A 912 29.63 -12.51 -9.53
C SER A 912 30.35 -13.77 -9.96
N ALA A 913 31.47 -14.04 -9.31
CA ALA A 913 32.20 -15.30 -9.37
C ALA A 913 32.20 -15.91 -7.99
N THR A 914 31.55 -17.04 -7.84
CA THR A 914 31.41 -17.76 -6.57
C THR A 914 31.95 -19.17 -6.68
N LEU A 915 32.28 -19.73 -5.52
CA LEU A 915 32.73 -21.10 -5.36
C LEU A 915 31.78 -21.79 -4.37
N GLU A 916 31.10 -22.83 -4.83
CA GLU A 916 30.34 -23.72 -3.96
C GLU A 916 31.24 -24.88 -3.53
N TYR A 917 31.40 -25.04 -2.24
CA TYR A 917 32.11 -26.20 -1.66
C TYR A 917 31.09 -27.07 -0.91
N HIS A 918 31.03 -28.35 -1.31
CA HIS A 918 30.14 -29.35 -0.73
C HIS A 918 30.98 -30.31 0.12
N PHE A 919 30.59 -30.52 1.35
CA PHE A 919 31.27 -31.47 2.29
C PHE A 919 30.31 -32.50 2.84
#